data_aea11c9a1740703b0e31d9cc338ca39d
#
_entry.id   aea11c9a1740703b0e31d9cc338ca39d
#
_cell.length_a   1.000
_cell.length_b   1.000
_cell.length_c   1.000
_cell.angle_alpha   90.00
_cell.angle_beta   90.00
_cell.angle_gamma   90.00
#
_symmetry.space_group_name_H-M   'P 1'
#
loop_
_entity.id
_entity.type
_entity.pdbx_description
1 polymer ?
#
loop_
_entity_poly.entity_id
_entity_poly.type
_entity_poly.pdbx_seq_one_letter_code
_entity_poly.pdbx_strand_id
1 'polypeptide(L)'
;MSSMREALEGALEVYEIPDDDLVGEVLLPAMTQADEVRVGAGFFSSQCLAQVAPGLAAYLENGDKRLELMISPVISEEDRDAIERAVTTPEEVAQTYADLLFEEARLSQACVVRHAVQCLAYLLAANRLDLRFVLMTKGQYHKKEWLIRSGEDWLAVHGSGNATTRGLLVNGENMTIDRPWQDGSASANRVRRLLEQWERQWNNEHRFSLTVSALQALRVLREMTPSAVPTVEDFWEAWREDNLAGLEPELPPNFFRIATHLLAIPAGLEWQVGRFSHQGRAVEAFRDNGSRGVLAIATGGGKTKTALISATLDQAAHQGAMLVMILVPSTPLMRQWADEVRDFGLEPFIPSAVSGAKRAIRLEEIRAALAAGKPRTEVLVVTNALFASDASIREFVESFPESTATMLIGDEMHNLGAPSFLNHAPTGFQHRLGLSATPVRQYDTDGTDRLFEFFGPQIFEFTLGDAIEAGCLVPYEYQLHEVHLDADEMDRYVELTEKIRMLGFMVSDDGRDAVGDPRLASLLRERRAVLEYVDDKLAVLRRLLAVIGSANVARTLIYASAKQVPPGKSRQIEQVNALLSELGIISHQFTNAETSRGDANALLAKFGAGDYQVLTAMKVLDEGVDIPQTDTAFILASSTVEREWVQRRGRLLRTAPGKQRAVLHDFFVVPPDSDCREGRSVLRGELARAEAFASLALNEWDANGPRLKVTSVYDDILYQGGPDAGEN
;
A
#
# COMPACT_ATOMS: atom_id res chain seq x y z
N MET A 1 9.34 -35.22 -8.33
CA MET A 1 9.85 -33.88 -8.60
C MET A 1 9.55 -33.58 -10.05
N SER A 2 8.96 -32.46 -10.37
CA SER A 2 8.76 -32.02 -11.77
C SER A 2 10.11 -31.73 -12.40
N SER A 3 10.25 -31.99 -13.71
CA SER A 3 11.46 -31.63 -14.45
C SER A 3 11.52 -30.11 -14.68
N MET A 4 12.69 -29.55 -14.98
CA MET A 4 12.81 -28.14 -15.37
C MET A 4 11.90 -27.80 -16.57
N ARG A 5 11.67 -28.76 -17.47
CA ARG A 5 10.74 -28.62 -18.61
C ARG A 5 9.31 -28.40 -18.15
N GLU A 6 8.84 -29.20 -17.19
CA GLU A 6 7.48 -29.08 -16.61
C GLU A 6 7.33 -27.79 -15.81
N ALA A 7 8.37 -27.40 -15.06
CA ALA A 7 8.34 -26.20 -14.26
C ALA A 7 8.25 -24.90 -15.10
N LEU A 8 8.73 -24.95 -16.36
CA LEU A 8 8.78 -23.81 -17.28
C LEU A 8 7.82 -23.93 -18.47
N GLU A 9 6.87 -24.86 -18.45
CA GLU A 9 5.96 -25.12 -19.59
C GLU A 9 5.12 -23.86 -19.93
N GLY A 10 4.73 -23.07 -18.93
CA GLY A 10 3.96 -21.85 -19.08
C GLY A 10 4.77 -20.56 -19.22
N ALA A 11 6.10 -20.61 -19.17
CA ALA A 11 6.94 -19.40 -19.21
C ALA A 11 6.88 -18.74 -20.59
N LEU A 12 6.92 -17.40 -20.61
CA LEU A 12 6.97 -16.60 -21.83
C LEU A 12 8.33 -16.72 -22.52
N GLU A 13 8.41 -16.38 -23.82
CA GLU A 13 9.69 -16.27 -24.54
C GLU A 13 10.43 -14.96 -24.23
N VAL A 14 9.70 -13.91 -23.89
CA VAL A 14 10.23 -12.60 -23.54
C VAL A 14 9.44 -12.06 -22.34
N TYR A 15 10.16 -11.57 -21.36
CA TYR A 15 9.64 -10.91 -20.16
C TYR A 15 9.92 -9.41 -20.23
N GLU A 16 8.90 -8.59 -20.06
CA GLU A 16 9.00 -7.14 -19.95
C GLU A 16 8.86 -6.74 -18.48
N ILE A 17 9.95 -6.28 -17.88
CA ILE A 17 9.99 -5.88 -16.46
C ILE A 17 9.61 -4.41 -16.37
N PRO A 18 8.77 -3.98 -15.44
CA PRO A 18 8.24 -4.75 -14.28
C PRO A 18 6.89 -5.45 -14.51
N ASP A 19 6.40 -5.49 -15.75
CA ASP A 19 5.04 -5.99 -16.03
C ASP A 19 4.94 -7.52 -15.88
N ASP A 20 6.05 -8.24 -16.12
CA ASP A 20 6.13 -9.69 -16.02
C ASP A 20 7.04 -10.13 -14.87
N ASP A 21 6.73 -11.28 -14.22
CA ASP A 21 7.51 -11.81 -13.11
C ASP A 21 8.56 -12.83 -13.56
N LEU A 22 9.68 -12.34 -14.05
CA LEU A 22 10.82 -13.17 -14.44
C LEU A 22 11.36 -14.02 -13.27
N VAL A 23 11.42 -13.46 -12.07
CA VAL A 23 12.04 -14.15 -10.92
C VAL A 23 11.16 -15.30 -10.47
N GLY A 24 9.88 -15.07 -10.24
CA GLY A 24 8.94 -16.09 -9.75
C GLY A 24 8.56 -17.13 -10.80
N GLU A 25 8.46 -16.75 -12.06
CA GLU A 25 8.02 -17.66 -13.13
C GLU A 25 9.15 -18.43 -13.80
N VAL A 26 10.39 -17.93 -13.76
CA VAL A 26 11.51 -18.54 -14.46
C VAL A 26 12.70 -18.84 -13.54
N LEU A 27 13.28 -17.83 -12.88
CA LEU A 27 14.55 -18.03 -12.18
C LEU A 27 14.41 -18.98 -10.98
N LEU A 28 13.43 -18.78 -10.12
CA LEU A 28 13.25 -19.62 -8.94
C LEU A 28 12.84 -21.07 -9.30
N PRO A 29 11.86 -21.32 -10.19
CA PRO A 29 11.55 -22.67 -10.63
C PRO A 29 12.74 -23.39 -11.29
N ALA A 30 13.49 -22.68 -12.16
CA ALA A 30 14.66 -23.25 -12.81
C ALA A 30 15.78 -23.59 -11.80
N MET A 31 16.08 -22.69 -10.87
CA MET A 31 17.12 -22.93 -9.83
C MET A 31 16.77 -24.11 -8.94
N THR A 32 15.50 -24.30 -8.59
CA THR A 32 15.05 -25.44 -7.78
C THR A 32 15.37 -26.78 -8.46
N GLN A 33 15.32 -26.85 -9.79
CA GLN A 33 15.57 -28.05 -10.58
C GLN A 33 17.01 -28.14 -11.13
N ALA A 34 17.82 -27.11 -10.94
CA ALA A 34 19.14 -27.00 -11.55
C ALA A 34 20.18 -27.92 -10.93
N ASP A 35 21.11 -28.37 -11.73
CA ASP A 35 22.39 -29.03 -11.33
C ASP A 35 23.54 -28.03 -11.36
N GLU A 36 23.45 -27.02 -12.22
CA GLU A 36 24.47 -26.00 -12.42
C GLU A 36 23.82 -24.67 -12.75
N VAL A 37 24.30 -23.60 -12.12
CA VAL A 37 23.88 -22.23 -12.36
C VAL A 37 25.08 -21.36 -12.64
N ARG A 38 25.04 -20.61 -13.76
CA ARG A 38 26.06 -19.66 -14.19
C ARG A 38 25.43 -18.28 -14.32
N VAL A 39 25.98 -17.28 -13.67
CA VAL A 39 25.43 -15.92 -13.68
C VAL A 39 26.48 -14.92 -14.14
N GLY A 40 26.21 -14.24 -15.25
CA GLY A 40 27.01 -13.13 -15.76
C GLY A 40 26.30 -11.80 -15.54
N ALA A 41 26.84 -10.93 -14.67
CA ALA A 41 26.20 -9.69 -14.31
C ALA A 41 27.14 -8.48 -14.45
N GLY A 42 26.72 -7.48 -15.21
CA GLY A 42 27.42 -6.20 -15.30
C GLY A 42 27.36 -5.40 -13.99
N PHE A 43 26.28 -5.51 -13.27
CA PHE A 43 26.11 -5.03 -11.89
C PHE A 43 25.47 -6.11 -11.05
N PHE A 44 25.98 -6.28 -9.85
CA PHE A 44 25.49 -7.23 -8.88
C PHE A 44 25.39 -6.53 -7.52
N SER A 45 24.30 -6.69 -6.80
CA SER A 45 24.09 -6.07 -5.50
C SER A 45 23.77 -7.11 -4.42
N SER A 46 24.10 -6.80 -3.18
CA SER A 46 23.72 -7.63 -2.03
C SER A 46 22.21 -7.81 -1.90
N GLN A 47 21.43 -6.81 -2.27
CA GLN A 47 19.96 -6.88 -2.29
C GLN A 47 19.42 -7.84 -3.36
N CYS A 48 20.12 -8.02 -4.49
CA CYS A 48 19.74 -9.04 -5.48
C CYS A 48 19.77 -10.45 -4.89
N LEU A 49 20.66 -10.70 -3.92
CA LEU A 49 20.70 -11.98 -3.22
C LEU A 49 19.41 -12.31 -2.49
N ALA A 50 18.75 -11.31 -1.94
CA ALA A 50 17.45 -11.51 -1.29
C ALA A 50 16.40 -12.04 -2.28
N GLN A 51 16.42 -11.56 -3.53
CA GLN A 51 15.47 -11.95 -4.58
C GLN A 51 15.61 -13.42 -5.00
N VAL A 52 16.82 -13.96 -4.96
CA VAL A 52 17.11 -15.34 -5.36
C VAL A 52 17.40 -16.27 -4.17
N ALA A 53 17.32 -15.76 -2.94
CA ALA A 53 17.64 -16.52 -1.72
C ALA A 53 16.89 -17.85 -1.60
N PRO A 54 15.55 -17.94 -1.88
CA PRO A 54 14.85 -19.22 -1.80
C PRO A 54 15.28 -20.19 -2.90
N GLY A 55 15.58 -19.66 -4.10
CA GLY A 55 16.15 -20.48 -5.18
C GLY A 55 17.51 -21.04 -4.81
N LEU A 56 18.37 -20.25 -4.14
CA LEU A 56 19.66 -20.70 -3.61
C LEU A 56 19.48 -21.78 -2.53
N ALA A 57 18.55 -21.58 -1.58
CA ALA A 57 18.29 -22.57 -0.54
C ALA A 57 17.78 -23.89 -1.14
N ALA A 58 16.78 -23.85 -2.01
CA ALA A 58 16.27 -25.03 -2.71
C ALA A 58 17.35 -25.70 -3.60
N TYR A 59 18.21 -24.88 -4.19
CA TYR A 59 19.36 -25.36 -4.97
C TYR A 59 20.36 -26.15 -4.12
N LEU A 60 20.54 -25.79 -2.85
CA LEU A 60 21.44 -26.48 -1.92
C LEU A 60 20.87 -27.80 -1.42
N GLU A 61 19.57 -27.89 -1.19
CA GLU A 61 18.92 -29.09 -0.66
C GLU A 61 19.00 -30.33 -1.57
N ASN A 62 19.20 -30.11 -2.88
CA ASN A 62 19.07 -31.18 -3.88
C ASN A 62 20.36 -31.79 -4.37
N GLY A 63 21.43 -31.87 -3.58
CA GLY A 63 22.67 -32.65 -3.94
C GLY A 63 23.87 -31.84 -4.38
N ASP A 64 24.80 -32.45 -5.13
CA ASP A 64 26.07 -31.82 -5.55
C ASP A 64 25.87 -30.85 -6.72
N LYS A 65 25.66 -29.58 -6.40
CA LYS A 65 25.35 -28.51 -7.35
C LYS A 65 26.44 -27.45 -7.38
N ARG A 66 26.68 -26.84 -8.55
CA ARG A 66 27.75 -25.88 -8.80
C ARG A 66 27.22 -24.52 -9.21
N LEU A 67 27.73 -23.45 -8.59
CA LEU A 67 27.41 -22.06 -8.90
C LEU A 67 28.65 -21.33 -9.40
N GLU A 68 28.60 -20.76 -10.60
CA GLU A 68 29.63 -19.92 -11.21
C GLU A 68 29.12 -18.49 -11.37
N LEU A 69 29.85 -17.53 -10.80
CA LEU A 69 29.50 -16.10 -10.88
C LEU A 69 30.61 -15.33 -11.60
N MET A 70 30.25 -14.60 -12.67
CA MET A 70 31.08 -13.57 -13.30
C MET A 70 30.47 -12.21 -13.10
N ILE A 71 31.14 -11.32 -12.35
CA ILE A 71 30.65 -10.01 -11.97
C ILE A 71 31.60 -8.92 -12.46
N SER A 72 31.07 -7.78 -12.88
CA SER A 72 31.87 -6.59 -13.15
C SER A 72 32.07 -5.80 -11.86
N PRO A 73 33.29 -5.53 -11.43
CA PRO A 73 33.50 -4.54 -10.38
C PRO A 73 33.21 -3.14 -10.91
N VAL A 74 32.64 -2.28 -10.06
CA VAL A 74 32.54 -0.85 -10.34
C VAL A 74 33.91 -0.24 -10.10
N ILE A 75 34.67 -0.01 -11.19
CA ILE A 75 36.02 0.53 -11.13
C ILE A 75 35.97 2.03 -11.43
N SER A 76 36.55 2.85 -10.54
CA SER A 76 36.75 4.28 -10.80
C SER A 76 37.77 4.51 -11.96
N GLU A 77 37.73 5.69 -12.56
CA GLU A 77 38.76 6.06 -13.57
C GLU A 77 40.18 6.06 -12.93
N GLU A 78 40.28 6.45 -11.67
CA GLU A 78 41.52 6.47 -10.91
C GLU A 78 42.09 5.05 -10.71
N ASP A 79 41.24 4.08 -10.36
CA ASP A 79 41.66 2.68 -10.22
C ASP A 79 42.07 2.07 -11.57
N ARG A 80 41.38 2.43 -12.65
CA ARG A 80 41.73 1.99 -14.00
C ARG A 80 43.09 2.53 -14.41
N ASP A 81 43.36 3.79 -14.20
CA ASP A 81 44.63 4.46 -14.44
C ASP A 81 45.73 3.86 -13.55
N ALA A 82 45.42 3.47 -12.31
CA ALA A 82 46.37 2.81 -11.42
C ALA A 82 46.78 1.42 -11.90
N ILE A 83 45.80 0.65 -12.42
CA ILE A 83 46.07 -0.65 -13.05
C ILE A 83 46.93 -0.47 -14.32
N GLU A 84 46.59 0.48 -15.20
CA GLU A 84 47.35 0.76 -16.43
C GLU A 84 48.79 1.20 -16.14
N ARG A 85 49.01 1.93 -15.03
CA ARG A 85 50.33 2.37 -14.58
C ARG A 85 51.05 1.32 -13.73
N ALA A 86 50.51 0.11 -13.57
CA ALA A 86 51.03 -0.97 -12.74
C ALA A 86 51.30 -0.57 -11.26
N VAL A 87 50.54 0.37 -10.74
CA VAL A 87 50.56 0.79 -9.31
C VAL A 87 49.71 -0.15 -8.47
N THR A 88 48.65 -0.72 -9.05
CA THR A 88 47.73 -1.68 -8.43
C THR A 88 47.51 -2.87 -9.37
N THR A 89 47.43 -4.08 -8.85
CA THR A 89 47.13 -5.27 -9.67
C THR A 89 45.62 -5.42 -9.88
N PRO A 90 45.20 -6.05 -11.00
CA PRO A 90 43.78 -6.37 -11.22
C PRO A 90 43.19 -7.20 -10.08
N GLU A 91 43.99 -8.08 -9.47
CA GLU A 91 43.61 -8.92 -8.35
C GLU A 91 43.32 -8.10 -7.08
N GLU A 92 44.11 -7.06 -6.80
CA GLU A 92 43.88 -6.16 -5.66
C GLU A 92 42.62 -5.34 -5.81
N VAL A 93 42.30 -4.84 -7.01
CA VAL A 93 41.05 -4.13 -7.28
C VAL A 93 39.85 -5.05 -7.17
N ALA A 94 39.95 -6.24 -7.75
CA ALA A 94 38.91 -7.26 -7.63
C ALA A 94 38.66 -7.65 -6.17
N GLN A 95 39.71 -7.77 -5.37
CA GLN A 95 39.68 -8.07 -3.95
C GLN A 95 38.96 -6.97 -3.17
N THR A 96 39.34 -5.71 -3.38
CA THR A 96 38.73 -4.56 -2.68
C THR A 96 37.23 -4.49 -2.96
N TYR A 97 36.80 -4.67 -4.20
CA TYR A 97 35.39 -4.67 -4.55
C TYR A 97 34.64 -5.83 -3.90
N ALA A 98 35.18 -7.00 -3.88
CA ALA A 98 34.57 -8.17 -3.27
C ALA A 98 34.44 -8.03 -1.75
N ASP A 99 35.49 -7.53 -1.09
CA ASP A 99 35.46 -7.26 0.35
C ASP A 99 34.34 -6.26 0.68
N LEU A 100 34.16 -5.19 -0.11
CA LEU A 100 33.07 -4.23 0.07
C LEU A 100 31.70 -4.87 -0.13
N LEU A 101 31.50 -5.64 -1.21
CA LEU A 101 30.21 -6.26 -1.54
C LEU A 101 29.76 -7.25 -0.45
N PHE A 102 30.62 -8.14 -0.04
CA PHE A 102 30.26 -9.17 0.94
C PHE A 102 30.29 -8.66 2.38
N GLU A 103 31.11 -7.64 2.69
CA GLU A 103 31.06 -6.99 3.99
C GLU A 103 29.75 -6.17 4.16
N GLU A 104 29.30 -5.47 3.12
CA GLU A 104 28.02 -4.82 3.11
C GLU A 104 26.88 -5.83 3.32
N ALA A 105 26.92 -6.97 2.62
CA ALA A 105 25.93 -8.03 2.79
C ALA A 105 25.98 -8.65 4.20
N ARG A 106 27.19 -8.86 4.77
CA ARG A 106 27.39 -9.38 6.13
C ARG A 106 26.83 -8.44 7.19
N LEU A 107 27.02 -7.14 7.01
CA LEU A 107 26.55 -6.09 7.91
C LEU A 107 25.09 -5.72 7.67
N SER A 108 24.45 -6.27 6.64
CA SER A 108 23.04 -6.03 6.35
C SER A 108 22.19 -6.39 7.56
N GLN A 109 21.23 -5.52 7.88
CA GLN A 109 20.21 -5.80 8.88
C GLN A 109 19.17 -6.81 8.36
N ALA A 110 19.02 -6.93 7.04
CA ALA A 110 18.10 -7.88 6.43
C ALA A 110 18.62 -9.32 6.58
N CYS A 111 17.88 -10.14 7.33
CA CYS A 111 18.21 -11.53 7.61
C CYS A 111 18.19 -12.39 6.36
N VAL A 112 17.31 -12.11 5.41
CA VAL A 112 17.24 -12.79 4.10
C VAL A 112 18.53 -12.57 3.29
N VAL A 113 19.11 -11.36 3.30
CA VAL A 113 20.39 -11.09 2.64
C VAL A 113 21.50 -11.89 3.31
N ARG A 114 21.55 -11.92 4.64
CA ARG A 114 22.54 -12.71 5.39
C ARG A 114 22.39 -14.21 5.13
N HIS A 115 21.16 -14.73 5.08
CA HIS A 115 20.89 -16.13 4.72
C HIS A 115 21.39 -16.46 3.31
N ALA A 116 21.13 -15.60 2.31
CA ALA A 116 21.66 -15.82 0.96
C ALA A 116 23.18 -15.84 0.92
N VAL A 117 23.85 -14.97 1.69
CA VAL A 117 25.31 -14.98 1.84
C VAL A 117 25.81 -16.27 2.54
N GLN A 118 25.08 -16.78 3.52
CA GLN A 118 25.37 -18.08 4.15
C GLN A 118 25.24 -19.24 3.15
N CYS A 119 24.27 -19.20 2.24
CA CYS A 119 24.16 -20.16 1.14
C CYS A 119 25.40 -20.12 0.22
N LEU A 120 25.85 -18.93 -0.16
CA LEU A 120 27.08 -18.77 -0.95
C LEU A 120 28.30 -19.24 -0.16
N ALA A 121 28.40 -18.93 1.11
CA ALA A 121 29.50 -19.35 2.00
C ALA A 121 29.57 -20.89 2.13
N TYR A 122 28.41 -21.54 2.25
CA TYR A 122 28.32 -22.98 2.27
C TYR A 122 28.78 -23.60 0.94
N LEU A 123 28.31 -23.08 -0.21
CA LEU A 123 28.75 -23.51 -1.54
C LEU A 123 30.26 -23.37 -1.72
N LEU A 124 30.83 -22.28 -1.19
CA LEU A 124 32.25 -22.06 -1.20
C LEU A 124 33.01 -23.10 -0.37
N ALA A 125 32.57 -23.33 0.88
CA ALA A 125 33.19 -24.32 1.76
C ALA A 125 33.14 -25.75 1.18
N ALA A 126 32.04 -26.04 0.46
CA ALA A 126 31.88 -27.30 -0.27
C ALA A 126 32.65 -27.36 -1.61
N ASN A 127 33.44 -26.34 -1.95
CA ASN A 127 34.13 -26.18 -3.23
C ASN A 127 33.19 -26.24 -4.45
N ARG A 128 32.03 -25.63 -4.32
CA ARG A 128 30.91 -25.60 -5.29
C ARG A 128 30.56 -24.19 -5.77
N LEU A 129 31.22 -23.16 -5.23
CA LEU A 129 31.12 -21.77 -5.68
C LEU A 129 32.45 -21.37 -6.33
N ASP A 130 32.38 -20.85 -7.56
CA ASP A 130 33.51 -20.16 -8.21
C ASP A 130 33.06 -18.73 -8.56
N LEU A 131 33.70 -17.74 -7.95
CA LEU A 131 33.44 -16.32 -8.15
C LEU A 131 34.59 -15.65 -8.87
N ARG A 132 34.30 -14.97 -9.97
CA ARG A 132 35.31 -14.26 -10.77
C ARG A 132 34.86 -12.84 -11.11
N PHE A 133 35.82 -11.93 -11.15
CA PHE A 133 35.61 -10.55 -11.59
C PHE A 133 36.11 -10.39 -13.03
N VAL A 134 35.29 -9.71 -13.86
CA VAL A 134 35.63 -9.45 -15.26
C VAL A 134 36.03 -7.99 -15.42
N LEU A 135 37.30 -7.77 -15.69
CA LEU A 135 37.87 -6.46 -15.96
C LEU A 135 37.99 -6.29 -17.48
N MET A 136 37.33 -5.26 -18.02
CA MET A 136 37.38 -4.94 -19.44
C MET A 136 38.52 -3.96 -19.73
N THR A 137 39.32 -4.24 -20.76
CA THR A 137 40.38 -3.33 -21.23
C THR A 137 39.84 -2.00 -21.73
N LYS A 138 38.62 -1.97 -22.25
CA LYS A 138 37.88 -0.77 -22.64
C LYS A 138 36.38 -0.95 -22.31
N GLY A 139 35.76 0.07 -21.73
CA GLY A 139 34.38 0.01 -21.35
C GLY A 139 34.14 -0.78 -20.07
N GLN A 140 32.95 -1.31 -19.92
CA GLN A 140 32.52 -2.12 -18.78
C GLN A 140 32.00 -3.47 -19.24
N TYR A 141 32.17 -4.50 -18.42
CA TYR A 141 31.47 -5.76 -18.61
C TYR A 141 29.97 -5.54 -18.34
N HIS A 142 29.15 -5.73 -19.36
CA HIS A 142 27.73 -5.33 -19.29
C HIS A 142 26.80 -6.48 -19.69
N LYS A 143 27.25 -7.72 -19.51
CA LYS A 143 26.41 -8.90 -19.72
C LYS A 143 25.35 -9.00 -18.63
N LYS A 144 24.24 -9.59 -18.98
CA LYS A 144 23.11 -9.91 -18.11
C LYS A 144 22.57 -11.25 -18.60
N GLU A 145 23.12 -12.32 -18.02
CA GLU A 145 22.80 -13.68 -18.47
C GLU A 145 22.78 -14.66 -17.28
N TRP A 146 21.77 -15.51 -17.29
CA TRP A 146 21.66 -16.67 -16.42
C TRP A 146 21.64 -17.91 -17.31
N LEU A 147 22.56 -18.83 -17.09
CA LEU A 147 22.65 -20.09 -17.79
C LEU A 147 22.42 -21.20 -16.77
N ILE A 148 21.34 -21.93 -16.90
CA ILE A 148 20.88 -22.88 -15.88
C ILE A 148 20.77 -24.26 -16.53
N ARG A 149 21.41 -25.27 -15.92
CA ARG A 149 21.42 -26.64 -16.43
C ARG A 149 20.67 -27.59 -15.49
N SER A 150 19.87 -28.47 -16.08
CA SER A 150 19.25 -29.60 -15.40
C SER A 150 19.34 -30.84 -16.29
N GLY A 151 20.13 -31.85 -15.89
CA GLY A 151 20.45 -32.96 -16.73
C GLY A 151 21.21 -32.54 -18.01
N GLU A 152 20.63 -32.85 -19.16
CA GLU A 152 21.15 -32.44 -20.48
C GLU A 152 20.62 -31.10 -20.97
N ASP A 153 19.61 -30.54 -20.27
CA ASP A 153 18.91 -29.33 -20.69
C ASP A 153 19.58 -28.06 -20.15
N TRP A 154 19.79 -27.12 -21.05
CA TRP A 154 20.26 -25.78 -20.73
C TRP A 154 19.16 -24.75 -20.99
N LEU A 155 18.85 -23.92 -20.00
CA LEU A 155 18.07 -22.72 -20.09
C LEU A 155 19.02 -21.52 -20.19
N ALA A 156 18.71 -20.55 -21.05
CA ALA A 156 19.34 -19.25 -21.00
C ALA A 156 18.32 -18.14 -20.80
N VAL A 157 18.57 -17.29 -19.82
CA VAL A 157 17.84 -16.04 -19.56
C VAL A 157 18.82 -14.91 -19.81
N HIS A 158 18.54 -14.04 -20.77
CA HIS A 158 19.46 -12.96 -21.13
C HIS A 158 18.72 -11.73 -21.67
N GLY A 159 19.32 -10.54 -21.51
CA GLY A 159 18.68 -9.31 -21.97
C GLY A 159 19.32 -8.03 -21.45
N SER A 160 18.51 -7.03 -21.14
CA SER A 160 18.96 -5.73 -20.63
C SER A 160 19.03 -5.65 -19.10
N GLY A 161 18.27 -6.48 -18.37
CA GLY A 161 18.13 -6.43 -16.91
C GLY A 161 19.39 -6.86 -16.15
N ASN A 162 19.93 -5.99 -15.31
CA ASN A 162 21.06 -6.31 -14.42
C ASN A 162 20.65 -7.25 -13.28
N ALA A 163 21.59 -7.98 -12.71
CA ALA A 163 21.41 -8.72 -11.47
C ALA A 163 21.40 -7.77 -10.26
N THR A 164 20.41 -6.89 -10.24
CA THR A 164 20.08 -5.96 -9.14
C THR A 164 18.58 -6.01 -8.93
N THR A 165 18.10 -5.63 -7.75
CA THR A 165 16.66 -5.53 -7.46
C THR A 165 15.92 -4.68 -8.51
N ARG A 166 16.48 -3.54 -8.89
CA ARG A 166 15.87 -2.67 -9.91
C ARG A 166 15.86 -3.32 -11.30
N GLY A 167 16.93 -4.02 -11.68
CA GLY A 167 17.04 -4.67 -12.99
C GLY A 167 16.16 -5.91 -13.14
N LEU A 168 15.79 -6.55 -12.03
CA LEU A 168 14.94 -7.75 -12.03
C LEU A 168 13.47 -7.46 -11.74
N LEU A 169 13.15 -6.30 -11.12
CA LEU A 169 11.80 -6.04 -10.62
C LEU A 169 11.21 -4.66 -10.96
N VAL A 170 12.03 -3.66 -11.32
CA VAL A 170 11.57 -2.25 -11.32
C VAL A 170 11.85 -1.51 -12.62
N ASN A 171 13.02 -1.69 -13.22
CA ASN A 171 13.39 -0.97 -14.44
C ASN A 171 12.62 -1.51 -15.65
N GLY A 172 12.37 -0.67 -16.64
CA GLY A 172 11.86 -1.10 -17.95
C GLY A 172 12.92 -1.90 -18.71
N GLU A 173 12.98 -3.21 -18.51
CA GLU A 173 13.98 -4.12 -19.05
C GLU A 173 13.30 -5.24 -19.83
N ASN A 174 13.99 -5.74 -20.87
CA ASN A 174 13.52 -6.90 -21.64
C ASN A 174 14.49 -8.07 -21.42
N MET A 175 13.93 -9.23 -21.02
CA MET A 175 14.67 -10.46 -20.85
C MET A 175 14.11 -11.56 -21.77
N THR A 176 14.99 -12.18 -22.53
CA THR A 176 14.66 -13.28 -23.42
C THR A 176 14.94 -14.61 -22.73
N ILE A 177 14.04 -15.57 -22.89
CA ILE A 177 14.13 -16.91 -22.34
C ILE A 177 14.33 -17.87 -23.50
N ASP A 178 15.45 -18.58 -23.51
CA ASP A 178 15.77 -19.62 -24.51
C ASP A 178 15.69 -21.02 -23.90
N ARG A 179 14.74 -21.80 -24.37
CA ARG A 179 14.47 -23.20 -23.99
C ARG A 179 14.69 -24.10 -25.20
N PRO A 180 15.87 -24.65 -25.44
CA PRO A 180 16.17 -25.47 -26.64
C PRO A 180 15.19 -26.61 -26.87
N TRP A 181 14.63 -27.16 -25.80
CA TRP A 181 13.67 -28.27 -25.88
C TRP A 181 12.28 -27.85 -26.34
N GLN A 182 11.93 -26.56 -26.28
CA GLN A 182 10.61 -26.01 -26.63
C GLN A 182 10.70 -25.03 -27.80
N ASP A 183 11.69 -24.13 -27.81
CA ASP A 183 11.76 -22.96 -28.71
C ASP A 183 12.52 -23.28 -30.01
N GLY A 184 12.96 -24.51 -30.20
CA GLY A 184 13.52 -25.02 -31.44
C GLY A 184 15.00 -24.67 -31.73
N SER A 185 15.44 -24.88 -32.96
CA SER A 185 16.86 -24.81 -33.37
C SER A 185 17.48 -23.41 -33.21
N ALA A 186 16.69 -22.34 -33.34
CA ALA A 186 17.22 -20.99 -33.16
C ALA A 186 17.63 -20.73 -31.71
N SER A 187 16.77 -21.11 -30.75
CA SER A 187 17.05 -21.08 -29.31
C SER A 187 18.26 -21.95 -28.96
N ALA A 188 18.31 -23.18 -29.43
CA ALA A 188 19.44 -24.08 -29.22
C ALA A 188 20.76 -23.48 -29.71
N ASN A 189 20.76 -22.79 -30.85
CA ASN A 189 21.96 -22.12 -31.37
C ASN A 189 22.37 -20.90 -30.50
N ARG A 190 21.40 -20.14 -29.97
CA ARG A 190 21.69 -19.00 -29.07
C ARG A 190 22.28 -19.53 -27.75
N VAL A 191 21.65 -20.50 -27.12
CA VAL A 191 22.17 -21.12 -25.89
C VAL A 191 23.59 -21.64 -26.08
N ARG A 192 23.85 -22.42 -27.12
CA ARG A 192 25.21 -22.91 -27.43
C ARG A 192 26.21 -21.76 -27.57
N ARG A 193 25.84 -20.68 -28.26
CA ARG A 193 26.72 -19.52 -28.44
C ARG A 193 26.99 -18.78 -27.14
N LEU A 194 26.00 -18.65 -26.26
CA LEU A 194 26.16 -18.06 -24.94
C LEU A 194 27.09 -18.89 -24.07
N LEU A 195 26.95 -20.22 -24.08
CA LEU A 195 27.85 -21.14 -23.38
C LEU A 195 29.31 -21.07 -23.93
N GLU A 196 29.50 -21.03 -25.25
CA GLU A 196 30.83 -20.84 -25.85
C GLU A 196 31.47 -19.49 -25.48
N GLN A 197 30.66 -18.43 -25.39
CA GLN A 197 31.10 -17.10 -24.94
C GLN A 197 31.45 -17.10 -23.45
N TRP A 198 30.67 -17.79 -22.63
CA TRP A 198 30.95 -17.98 -21.22
C TRP A 198 32.32 -18.65 -21.02
N GLU A 199 32.53 -19.80 -21.65
CA GLU A 199 33.79 -20.57 -21.53
C GLU A 199 35.00 -19.75 -21.94
N ARG A 200 34.94 -19.02 -23.07
CA ARG A 200 36.03 -18.15 -23.48
C ARG A 200 36.37 -17.07 -22.49
N GLN A 201 35.35 -16.45 -21.88
CA GLN A 201 35.54 -15.42 -20.87
C GLN A 201 36.08 -16.01 -19.57
N TRP A 202 35.51 -17.13 -19.17
CA TRP A 202 35.88 -17.86 -17.97
C TRP A 202 37.35 -18.30 -18.00
N ASN A 203 37.81 -18.74 -19.14
CA ASN A 203 39.20 -19.25 -19.34
C ASN A 203 40.18 -18.16 -19.77
N ASN A 204 39.82 -16.87 -19.73
CA ASN A 204 40.68 -15.78 -20.20
C ASN A 204 41.09 -15.85 -21.69
N GLU A 205 40.29 -16.49 -22.54
CA GLU A 205 40.46 -16.53 -23.98
C GLU A 205 39.80 -15.36 -24.72
N HIS A 206 39.15 -14.48 -23.99
CA HIS A 206 38.47 -13.29 -24.56
C HIS A 206 39.47 -12.14 -24.68
N ARG A 207 39.61 -11.61 -25.91
CA ARG A 207 40.64 -10.62 -26.28
C ARG A 207 40.60 -9.30 -25.48
N PHE A 208 39.45 -8.89 -25.00
CA PHE A 208 39.21 -7.55 -24.42
C PHE A 208 38.83 -7.61 -22.93
N SER A 209 38.93 -8.74 -22.29
CA SER A 209 38.63 -8.87 -20.88
C SER A 209 39.66 -9.76 -20.18
N LEU A 210 39.91 -9.44 -18.92
CA LEU A 210 40.64 -10.25 -17.98
C LEU A 210 39.68 -10.73 -16.91
N THR A 211 39.58 -12.04 -16.70
CA THR A 211 38.76 -12.63 -15.66
C THR A 211 39.64 -13.09 -14.51
N VAL A 212 39.43 -12.50 -13.35
CA VAL A 212 40.25 -12.68 -12.16
C VAL A 212 39.46 -13.44 -11.09
N SER A 213 40.05 -14.49 -10.52
CA SER A 213 39.43 -15.21 -9.41
C SER A 213 39.53 -14.40 -8.13
N ALA A 214 38.41 -14.27 -7.42
CA ALA A 214 38.33 -13.56 -6.16
C ALA A 214 38.65 -14.45 -4.95
N LEU A 215 39.71 -15.26 -5.02
CA LEU A 215 40.05 -16.27 -4.00
C LEU A 215 40.19 -15.72 -2.56
N GLN A 216 40.55 -14.46 -2.39
CA GLN A 216 40.69 -13.82 -1.08
C GLN A 216 39.39 -13.15 -0.58
N ALA A 217 38.56 -12.66 -1.48
CA ALA A 217 37.21 -12.14 -1.14
C ALA A 217 36.35 -13.19 -0.45
N LEU A 218 36.72 -14.40 -0.63
CA LEU A 218 36.14 -15.56 0.05
C LEU A 218 36.44 -15.58 1.55
N ARG A 219 37.27 -14.65 2.09
CA ARG A 219 37.49 -14.57 3.53
C ARG A 219 36.21 -14.24 4.28
N VAL A 220 35.48 -13.21 3.87
CA VAL A 220 34.20 -12.83 4.50
C VAL A 220 33.20 -13.96 4.39
N LEU A 221 33.09 -14.58 3.23
CA LEU A 221 32.20 -15.74 3.05
C LEU A 221 32.63 -16.94 3.94
N ARG A 222 33.93 -17.23 4.06
CA ARG A 222 34.43 -18.30 4.93
C ARG A 222 34.12 -18.06 6.41
N GLU A 223 34.15 -16.81 6.88
CA GLU A 223 33.79 -16.43 8.24
C GLU A 223 32.30 -16.63 8.50
N MET A 224 31.44 -16.58 7.46
CA MET A 224 30.00 -16.74 7.53
C MET A 224 29.54 -18.19 7.22
N THR A 225 30.45 -19.13 6.98
CA THR A 225 30.09 -20.51 6.64
C THR A 225 29.27 -21.14 7.78
N PRO A 226 28.01 -21.56 7.54
CA PRO A 226 27.23 -22.22 8.55
C PRO A 226 27.71 -23.64 8.84
N SER A 227 27.42 -24.16 10.03
CA SER A 227 27.77 -25.52 10.43
C SER A 227 26.91 -26.61 9.77
N ALA A 228 25.77 -26.23 9.23
CA ALA A 228 24.82 -27.11 8.52
C ALA A 228 24.49 -26.55 7.14
N VAL A 229 23.91 -27.37 6.28
CA VAL A 229 23.40 -26.92 4.97
C VAL A 229 22.27 -25.95 5.19
N PRO A 230 22.34 -24.71 4.69
CA PRO A 230 21.22 -23.80 4.73
C PRO A 230 20.03 -24.36 3.93
N THR A 231 18.87 -24.35 4.55
CA THR A 231 17.63 -24.94 4.02
C THR A 231 16.63 -23.87 3.60
N VAL A 232 15.56 -24.29 2.92
CA VAL A 232 14.41 -23.42 2.64
C VAL A 232 13.74 -22.99 3.94
N GLU A 233 13.74 -23.82 4.99
CA GLU A 233 13.20 -23.46 6.31
C GLU A 233 14.03 -22.35 6.98
N ASP A 234 15.36 -22.43 6.91
CA ASP A 234 16.24 -21.35 7.41
C ASP A 234 15.98 -20.03 6.67
N PHE A 235 15.66 -20.10 5.37
CA PHE A 235 15.23 -18.93 4.62
C PHE A 235 13.93 -18.35 5.20
N TRP A 236 12.95 -19.19 5.49
CA TRP A 236 11.68 -18.74 6.07
C TRP A 236 11.85 -18.17 7.49
N GLU A 237 12.78 -18.70 8.27
CA GLU A 237 13.14 -18.12 9.56
C GLU A 237 13.75 -16.72 9.40
N ALA A 238 14.71 -16.58 8.49
CA ALA A 238 15.34 -15.29 8.19
C ALA A 238 14.32 -14.27 7.66
N TRP A 239 13.39 -14.70 6.82
CA TRP A 239 12.31 -13.85 6.31
C TRP A 239 11.36 -13.40 7.43
N ARG A 240 11.02 -14.29 8.36
CA ARG A 240 10.22 -13.95 9.53
C ARG A 240 10.93 -12.93 10.43
N GLU A 241 12.22 -13.09 10.65
CA GLU A 241 13.04 -12.14 11.42
C GLU A 241 13.06 -10.74 10.79
N ASP A 242 13.17 -10.63 9.48
CA ASP A 242 13.14 -9.36 8.78
C ASP A 242 11.80 -8.64 8.94
N ASN A 243 10.70 -9.37 8.89
CA ASN A 243 9.36 -8.79 9.11
C ASN A 243 9.14 -8.36 10.57
N LEU A 244 9.70 -9.10 11.55
CA LEU A 244 9.69 -8.72 12.97
C LEU A 244 10.47 -7.43 13.24
N ALA A 245 11.58 -7.24 12.52
CA ALA A 245 12.44 -6.06 12.68
C ALA A 245 11.89 -4.80 11.97
N GLY A 246 10.77 -4.91 11.25
CA GLY A 246 10.22 -3.81 10.45
C GLY A 246 11.04 -3.47 9.21
N LEU A 247 11.94 -4.37 8.81
CA LEU A 247 12.68 -4.31 7.56
C LEU A 247 11.88 -5.13 6.53
N GLU A 248 11.25 -4.46 5.57
CA GLU A 248 10.64 -5.13 4.43
C GLU A 248 11.77 -5.62 3.49
N PRO A 249 12.01 -6.94 3.35
CA PRO A 249 12.88 -7.41 2.30
C PRO A 249 12.18 -7.10 0.96
N GLU A 250 12.90 -6.50 0.01
CA GLU A 250 12.40 -6.33 -1.36
C GLU A 250 12.35 -7.71 -2.03
N LEU A 251 11.29 -8.46 -1.74
CA LEU A 251 11.07 -9.79 -2.31
C LEU A 251 10.34 -9.69 -3.65
N PRO A 252 10.57 -10.65 -4.56
CA PRO A 252 9.83 -10.69 -5.82
C PRO A 252 8.32 -10.71 -5.59
N PRO A 253 7.52 -10.01 -6.39
CA PRO A 253 6.06 -9.94 -6.23
C PRO A 253 5.36 -11.31 -6.15
N ASN A 254 5.87 -12.32 -6.83
CA ASN A 254 5.32 -13.68 -6.82
C ASN A 254 6.13 -14.69 -6.00
N PHE A 255 7.03 -14.20 -5.17
CA PHE A 255 7.86 -15.04 -4.30
C PHE A 255 7.05 -16.05 -3.49
N PHE A 256 5.91 -15.62 -2.96
CA PHE A 256 5.00 -16.45 -2.17
C PHE A 256 4.23 -17.51 -2.97
N ARG A 257 4.17 -17.39 -4.31
CA ARG A 257 3.52 -18.39 -5.17
C ARG A 257 4.19 -19.77 -5.13
N ILE A 258 5.46 -19.83 -4.78
CA ILE A 258 6.26 -21.08 -4.85
C ILE A 258 6.08 -21.92 -3.59
N ALA A 259 5.81 -21.33 -2.43
CA ALA A 259 5.84 -22.03 -1.15
C ALA A 259 4.48 -22.58 -0.70
N THR A 260 3.45 -21.76 -0.68
CA THR A 260 2.09 -22.20 -0.30
C THR A 260 1.10 -21.25 -0.92
N HIS A 261 0.16 -21.67 -1.71
CA HIS A 261 -0.96 -20.81 -2.14
C HIS A 261 -1.95 -20.57 -0.98
N LEU A 262 -1.45 -20.15 0.18
CA LEU A 262 -2.20 -19.97 1.41
C LEU A 262 -1.81 -18.64 2.07
N LEU A 263 -2.79 -17.95 2.65
CA LEU A 263 -2.54 -16.80 3.51
C LEU A 263 -1.78 -17.25 4.77
N ALA A 264 -0.83 -16.44 5.19
CA ALA A 264 -0.10 -16.63 6.44
C ALA A 264 -0.11 -15.32 7.25
N ILE A 265 -0.38 -15.42 8.54
CA ILE A 265 -0.24 -14.25 9.42
C ILE A 265 1.25 -13.94 9.53
N PRO A 266 1.68 -12.71 9.23
CA PRO A 266 3.08 -12.32 9.33
C PRO A 266 3.65 -12.63 10.71
N ALA A 267 4.81 -13.25 10.74
CA ALA A 267 5.47 -13.58 12.01
C ALA A 267 5.76 -12.28 12.79
N GLY A 268 5.45 -12.30 14.09
CA GLY A 268 5.62 -11.12 14.95
C GLY A 268 4.52 -10.06 14.85
N LEU A 269 3.48 -10.27 14.05
CA LEU A 269 2.32 -9.39 14.08
C LEU A 269 1.62 -9.53 15.46
N GLU A 270 1.77 -8.49 16.30
CA GLU A 270 1.07 -8.43 17.59
C GLU A 270 -0.39 -8.03 17.37
N TRP A 271 -1.30 -8.99 17.39
CA TRP A 271 -2.73 -8.77 17.19
C TRP A 271 -3.61 -9.27 18.35
N GLN A 272 -3.07 -10.09 19.26
CA GLN A 272 -3.77 -10.60 20.44
C GLN A 272 -3.34 -9.91 21.73
N VAL A 273 -2.19 -9.24 21.73
CA VAL A 273 -1.58 -8.60 22.89
C VAL A 273 -1.15 -7.17 22.57
N GLY A 274 -0.80 -6.39 23.58
CA GLY A 274 -0.33 -5.03 23.42
C GLY A 274 -1.39 -4.08 22.87
N ARG A 275 -0.96 -3.03 22.19
CA ARG A 275 -1.81 -1.95 21.66
C ARG A 275 -2.84 -2.43 20.63
N PHE A 276 -2.57 -3.55 19.96
CA PHE A 276 -3.47 -4.13 18.95
C PHE A 276 -4.29 -5.32 19.44
N SER A 277 -4.36 -5.56 20.75
CA SER A 277 -5.14 -6.67 21.34
C SER A 277 -6.63 -6.66 20.96
N HIS A 278 -7.19 -5.52 20.60
CA HIS A 278 -8.55 -5.40 20.08
C HIS A 278 -8.78 -6.17 18.79
N GLN A 279 -7.72 -6.37 17.95
CA GLN A 279 -7.83 -7.15 16.72
C GLN A 279 -8.15 -8.62 17.06
N GLY A 280 -7.53 -9.19 18.09
CA GLY A 280 -7.85 -10.53 18.58
C GLY A 280 -9.32 -10.67 18.98
N ARG A 281 -9.84 -9.72 19.76
CA ARG A 281 -11.24 -9.70 20.17
C ARG A 281 -12.20 -9.55 18.98
N ALA A 282 -11.83 -8.71 18.00
CA ALA A 282 -12.63 -8.52 16.79
C ALA A 282 -12.70 -9.79 15.93
N VAL A 283 -11.56 -10.49 15.79
CA VAL A 283 -11.49 -11.77 15.08
C VAL A 283 -12.30 -12.86 15.80
N GLU A 284 -12.21 -12.95 17.12
CA GLU A 284 -13.02 -13.88 17.92
C GLU A 284 -14.51 -13.58 17.74
N ALA A 285 -14.95 -12.33 17.89
CA ALA A 285 -16.34 -11.93 17.70
C ALA A 285 -16.87 -12.28 16.28
N PHE A 286 -16.03 -12.14 15.25
CA PHE A 286 -16.40 -12.52 13.89
C PHE A 286 -16.60 -14.03 13.76
N ARG A 287 -15.68 -14.83 14.29
CA ARG A 287 -15.79 -16.30 14.25
C ARG A 287 -16.97 -16.81 15.06
N ASP A 288 -17.17 -16.27 16.26
CA ASP A 288 -18.29 -16.64 17.14
C ASP A 288 -19.65 -16.34 16.52
N ASN A 289 -19.72 -15.32 15.64
CA ASN A 289 -20.93 -15.01 14.87
C ASN A 289 -21.02 -15.76 13.53
N GLY A 290 -20.33 -16.90 13.38
CA GLY A 290 -20.36 -17.72 12.17
C GLY A 290 -19.71 -17.08 10.96
N SER A 291 -18.66 -16.28 11.16
CA SER A 291 -17.92 -15.57 10.12
C SER A 291 -18.80 -14.64 9.26
N ARG A 292 -19.76 -13.99 9.92
CA ARG A 292 -20.63 -12.95 9.32
C ARG A 292 -20.84 -11.80 10.28
N GLY A 293 -20.61 -10.57 9.82
CA GLY A 293 -20.85 -9.38 10.64
C GLY A 293 -20.06 -8.16 10.22
N VAL A 294 -20.26 -7.08 10.95
CA VAL A 294 -19.63 -5.78 10.74
C VAL A 294 -18.70 -5.46 11.90
N LEU A 295 -17.46 -5.10 11.57
CA LEU A 295 -16.48 -4.56 12.52
C LEU A 295 -16.43 -3.03 12.37
N ALA A 296 -16.89 -2.33 13.39
CA ALA A 296 -16.79 -0.89 13.51
C ALA A 296 -15.46 -0.52 14.16
N ILE A 297 -14.40 -0.37 13.36
CA ILE A 297 -13.05 -0.07 13.85
C ILE A 297 -12.61 1.30 13.36
N ALA A 298 -12.16 2.16 14.26
CA ALA A 298 -11.64 3.49 13.94
C ALA A 298 -10.51 3.44 12.91
N THR A 299 -10.38 4.52 12.14
CA THR A 299 -9.25 4.68 11.21
C THR A 299 -7.94 4.64 12.00
N GLY A 300 -6.98 3.82 11.54
CA GLY A 300 -5.72 3.58 12.27
C GLY A 300 -5.78 2.40 13.26
N GLY A 301 -6.96 1.83 13.54
CA GLY A 301 -7.13 0.65 14.40
C GLY A 301 -6.78 -0.69 13.71
N GLY A 302 -6.30 -0.68 12.45
CA GLY A 302 -5.82 -1.90 11.77
C GLY A 302 -6.92 -2.77 11.16
N LYS A 303 -8.00 -2.17 10.64
CA LYS A 303 -9.12 -2.87 9.96
C LYS A 303 -8.65 -3.90 8.95
N THR A 304 -7.72 -3.52 8.05
CA THR A 304 -7.19 -4.36 6.98
C THR A 304 -6.52 -5.61 7.53
N LYS A 305 -5.63 -5.45 8.51
CA LYS A 305 -4.94 -6.58 9.17
C LYS A 305 -5.92 -7.48 9.90
N THR A 306 -6.88 -6.92 10.63
CA THR A 306 -7.93 -7.69 11.31
C THR A 306 -8.71 -8.58 10.33
N ALA A 307 -9.05 -8.05 9.15
CA ALA A 307 -9.77 -8.81 8.13
C ALA A 307 -8.91 -9.92 7.50
N LEU A 308 -7.63 -9.65 7.21
CA LEU A 308 -6.73 -10.66 6.67
C LEU A 308 -6.39 -11.75 7.69
N ILE A 309 -6.27 -11.40 8.98
CA ILE A 309 -6.15 -12.39 10.06
C ILE A 309 -7.40 -13.29 10.09
N SER A 310 -8.60 -12.70 10.00
CA SER A 310 -9.85 -13.45 9.97
C SER A 310 -9.88 -14.41 8.76
N ALA A 311 -9.51 -13.94 7.57
CA ALA A 311 -9.44 -14.77 6.37
C ALA A 311 -8.42 -15.91 6.50
N THR A 312 -7.25 -15.64 7.10
CA THR A 312 -6.21 -16.65 7.34
C THR A 312 -6.67 -17.74 8.30
N LEU A 313 -7.38 -17.36 9.36
CA LEU A 313 -7.91 -18.35 10.33
C LEU A 313 -9.08 -19.14 9.75
N ASP A 314 -9.93 -18.54 8.94
CA ASP A 314 -11.01 -19.25 8.21
C ASP A 314 -10.42 -20.25 7.21
N GLN A 315 -9.39 -19.86 6.46
CA GLN A 315 -8.61 -20.74 5.59
C GLN A 315 -8.06 -21.95 6.35
N ALA A 316 -7.43 -21.71 7.51
CA ALA A 316 -6.86 -22.77 8.34
C ALA A 316 -7.93 -23.74 8.88
N ALA A 317 -9.13 -23.24 9.19
CA ALA A 317 -10.25 -24.06 9.62
C ALA A 317 -10.84 -24.89 8.50
N HIS A 318 -10.89 -24.36 7.26
CA HIS A 318 -11.48 -25.06 6.12
C HIS A 318 -10.56 -26.14 5.52
N GLN A 319 -9.25 -25.96 5.54
CA GLN A 319 -8.22 -26.90 5.02
C GLN A 319 -8.36 -27.27 3.53
N GLY A 320 -9.19 -26.56 2.78
CA GLY A 320 -9.47 -26.80 1.36
C GLY A 320 -9.19 -25.59 0.49
N ALA A 321 -9.84 -25.53 -0.66
CA ALA A 321 -9.78 -24.39 -1.55
C ALA A 321 -10.62 -23.23 -0.99
N MET A 322 -10.09 -22.00 -1.03
CA MET A 322 -10.77 -20.81 -0.54
C MET A 322 -10.65 -19.63 -1.53
N LEU A 323 -11.74 -18.93 -1.75
CA LEU A 323 -11.76 -17.65 -2.46
C LEU A 323 -12.00 -16.51 -1.46
N VAL A 324 -11.13 -15.53 -1.45
CA VAL A 324 -11.32 -14.25 -0.73
C VAL A 324 -11.51 -13.13 -1.74
N MET A 325 -12.63 -12.43 -1.67
CA MET A 325 -12.90 -11.26 -2.48
C MET A 325 -12.94 -10.02 -1.61
N ILE A 326 -12.16 -9.01 -1.96
CA ILE A 326 -12.06 -7.74 -1.24
C ILE A 326 -12.63 -6.64 -2.12
N LEU A 327 -13.70 -6.00 -1.64
CA LEU A 327 -14.32 -4.85 -2.29
C LEU A 327 -13.86 -3.55 -1.66
N VAL A 328 -13.38 -2.63 -2.50
CA VAL A 328 -12.83 -1.35 -2.04
C VAL A 328 -13.43 -0.18 -2.82
N PRO A 329 -13.58 1.02 -2.21
CA PRO A 329 -14.21 2.15 -2.88
C PRO A 329 -13.33 2.83 -3.93
N SER A 330 -11.98 2.71 -3.85
CA SER A 330 -11.07 3.49 -4.70
C SER A 330 -9.81 2.72 -5.12
N THR A 331 -9.17 3.17 -6.21
CA THR A 331 -7.91 2.59 -6.70
C THR A 331 -6.74 2.72 -5.70
N PRO A 332 -6.56 3.83 -4.97
CA PRO A 332 -5.52 3.89 -3.94
C PRO A 332 -5.68 2.83 -2.85
N LEU A 333 -6.92 2.64 -2.35
CA LEU A 333 -7.20 1.59 -1.36
C LEU A 333 -7.00 0.19 -1.94
N MET A 334 -7.31 -0.02 -3.22
CA MET A 334 -7.05 -1.29 -3.89
C MET A 334 -5.56 -1.64 -3.89
N ARG A 335 -4.68 -0.67 -4.15
CA ARG A 335 -3.22 -0.88 -4.08
C ARG A 335 -2.77 -1.19 -2.65
N GLN A 336 -3.24 -0.42 -1.67
CA GLN A 336 -2.95 -0.66 -0.27
C GLN A 336 -3.37 -2.07 0.18
N TRP A 337 -4.58 -2.52 -0.20
CA TRP A 337 -5.02 -3.88 0.09
C TRP A 337 -4.17 -4.93 -0.60
N ALA A 338 -3.75 -4.69 -1.84
CA ALA A 338 -2.86 -5.60 -2.54
C ALA A 338 -1.51 -5.76 -1.82
N ASP A 339 -0.94 -4.67 -1.33
CA ASP A 339 0.31 -4.70 -0.57
C ASP A 339 0.13 -5.47 0.75
N GLU A 340 -0.95 -5.23 1.49
CA GLU A 340 -1.26 -5.96 2.73
C GLU A 340 -1.51 -7.46 2.49
N VAL A 341 -2.12 -7.84 1.36
CA VAL A 341 -2.27 -9.26 0.98
C VAL A 341 -0.92 -9.90 0.69
N ARG A 342 0.01 -9.16 0.07
CA ARG A 342 1.39 -9.62 -0.15
C ARG A 342 2.11 -9.86 1.17
N ASP A 343 1.94 -8.97 2.15
CA ASP A 343 2.48 -9.16 3.50
C ASP A 343 1.95 -10.43 4.17
N PHE A 344 0.72 -10.84 3.82
CA PHE A 344 0.13 -12.10 4.25
C PHE A 344 0.48 -13.30 3.35
N GLY A 345 1.44 -13.16 2.46
CA GLY A 345 2.04 -14.25 1.71
C GLY A 345 1.39 -14.62 0.39
N LEU A 346 0.44 -13.83 -0.14
CA LEU A 346 -0.20 -14.11 -1.42
C LEU A 346 -0.18 -12.91 -2.36
N GLU A 347 -0.01 -13.18 -3.66
CA GLU A 347 -0.24 -12.18 -4.70
C GLU A 347 -1.73 -12.11 -5.04
N PRO A 348 -2.40 -10.98 -4.81
CA PRO A 348 -3.81 -10.85 -5.14
C PRO A 348 -4.02 -10.64 -6.64
N PHE A 349 -5.08 -11.19 -7.19
CA PHE A 349 -5.50 -10.84 -8.53
C PHE A 349 -6.27 -9.52 -8.52
N ILE A 350 -5.82 -8.58 -9.34
CA ILE A 350 -6.43 -7.25 -9.51
C ILE A 350 -7.06 -7.18 -10.92
N PRO A 351 -8.38 -7.43 -11.05
CA PRO A 351 -9.02 -7.50 -12.36
C PRO A 351 -8.95 -6.21 -13.19
N SER A 352 -8.81 -5.05 -12.55
CA SER A 352 -8.68 -3.76 -13.25
C SER A 352 -7.28 -3.53 -13.85
N ALA A 353 -6.27 -4.27 -13.41
CA ALA A 353 -4.91 -4.13 -13.93
C ALA A 353 -4.70 -4.81 -15.29
N VAL A 354 -5.66 -5.64 -15.73
CA VAL A 354 -5.54 -6.42 -16.97
C VAL A 354 -6.70 -6.13 -17.94
N SER A 355 -6.47 -6.35 -19.24
CA SER A 355 -7.52 -6.20 -20.26
C SER A 355 -8.66 -7.21 -20.06
N GLY A 356 -9.87 -6.92 -20.60
CA GLY A 356 -11.03 -7.78 -20.43
C GLY A 356 -10.79 -9.22 -20.89
N ALA A 357 -10.06 -9.44 -21.99
CA ALA A 357 -9.74 -10.77 -22.48
C ALA A 357 -8.78 -11.53 -21.54
N LYS A 358 -7.70 -10.90 -21.09
CA LYS A 358 -6.78 -11.48 -20.09
C LYS A 358 -7.48 -11.73 -18.74
N ARG A 359 -8.40 -10.84 -18.36
CA ARG A 359 -9.22 -11.00 -17.16
C ARG A 359 -10.06 -12.26 -17.20
N ALA A 360 -10.78 -12.51 -18.30
CA ALA A 360 -11.62 -13.69 -18.45
C ALA A 360 -10.81 -14.98 -18.37
N ILE A 361 -9.64 -15.03 -19.01
CA ILE A 361 -8.74 -16.18 -18.93
C ILE A 361 -8.29 -16.41 -17.49
N ARG A 362 -7.84 -15.34 -16.80
CA ARG A 362 -7.34 -15.47 -15.42
C ARG A 362 -8.44 -15.89 -14.43
N LEU A 363 -9.65 -15.39 -14.58
CA LEU A 363 -10.79 -15.82 -13.77
C LEU A 363 -11.08 -17.32 -13.96
N GLU A 364 -10.99 -17.84 -15.20
CA GLU A 364 -11.18 -19.26 -15.47
C GLU A 364 -10.04 -20.11 -14.89
N GLU A 365 -8.79 -19.67 -14.96
CA GLU A 365 -7.66 -20.34 -14.31
C GLU A 365 -7.85 -20.43 -12.79
N ILE A 366 -8.29 -19.34 -12.15
CA ILE A 366 -8.61 -19.32 -10.72
C ILE A 366 -9.72 -20.29 -10.41
N ARG A 367 -10.78 -20.31 -11.23
CA ARG A 367 -11.90 -21.26 -11.08
C ARG A 367 -11.42 -22.70 -11.14
N ALA A 368 -10.64 -23.04 -12.17
CA ALA A 368 -10.10 -24.39 -12.34
C ALA A 368 -9.18 -24.80 -11.18
N ALA A 369 -8.34 -23.87 -10.70
CA ALA A 369 -7.44 -24.12 -9.58
C ALA A 369 -8.20 -24.37 -8.26
N LEU A 370 -9.27 -23.62 -7.99
CA LEU A 370 -10.10 -23.82 -6.81
C LEU A 370 -10.94 -25.11 -6.91
N ALA A 371 -11.45 -25.42 -8.10
CA ALA A 371 -12.21 -26.65 -8.35
C ALA A 371 -11.38 -27.94 -8.18
N ALA A 372 -10.04 -27.84 -8.25
CA ALA A 372 -9.15 -28.97 -8.00
C ALA A 372 -9.18 -29.46 -6.54
N GLY A 373 -9.79 -28.73 -5.61
CA GLY A 373 -10.05 -29.12 -4.21
C GLY A 373 -8.79 -29.23 -3.33
N LYS A 374 -7.63 -28.84 -3.82
CA LYS A 374 -6.39 -28.81 -3.03
C LYS A 374 -6.39 -27.58 -2.11
N PRO A 375 -5.70 -27.64 -0.95
CA PRO A 375 -5.51 -26.47 -0.10
C PRO A 375 -4.89 -25.31 -0.89
N ARG A 376 -5.69 -24.26 -1.12
CA ARG A 376 -5.30 -23.10 -1.90
C ARG A 376 -6.23 -21.93 -1.60
N THR A 377 -5.68 -20.75 -1.47
CA THR A 377 -6.46 -19.52 -1.36
C THR A 377 -6.15 -18.60 -2.53
N GLU A 378 -7.19 -18.11 -3.17
CA GLU A 378 -7.09 -17.04 -4.18
C GLU A 378 -7.71 -15.77 -3.61
N VAL A 379 -7.03 -14.65 -3.78
CA VAL A 379 -7.48 -13.35 -3.30
C VAL A 379 -7.72 -12.42 -4.49
N LEU A 380 -8.93 -11.89 -4.60
CA LEU A 380 -9.31 -10.88 -5.58
C LEU A 380 -9.49 -9.53 -4.89
N VAL A 381 -8.84 -8.47 -5.39
CA VAL A 381 -9.09 -7.09 -4.93
C VAL A 381 -9.76 -6.30 -6.05
N VAL A 382 -11.00 -5.87 -5.80
CA VAL A 382 -11.88 -5.30 -6.82
C VAL A 382 -12.45 -3.96 -6.33
N THR A 383 -12.48 -2.95 -7.20
CA THR A 383 -13.17 -1.70 -6.87
C THR A 383 -14.68 -1.87 -6.96
N ASN A 384 -15.43 -1.19 -6.09
CA ASN A 384 -16.91 -1.20 -6.09
C ASN A 384 -17.49 -0.86 -7.47
N ALA A 385 -16.87 0.12 -8.16
CA ALA A 385 -17.28 0.53 -9.49
C ALA A 385 -17.09 -0.58 -10.53
N LEU A 386 -15.97 -1.30 -10.49
CA LEU A 386 -15.70 -2.40 -11.41
C LEU A 386 -16.65 -3.58 -11.13
N PHE A 387 -16.86 -3.95 -9.87
CA PHE A 387 -17.82 -4.98 -9.50
C PHE A 387 -19.24 -4.68 -10.01
N ALA A 388 -19.69 -3.42 -9.84
CA ALA A 388 -21.01 -2.99 -10.29
C ALA A 388 -21.16 -3.02 -11.83
N SER A 389 -20.11 -2.69 -12.58
CA SER A 389 -20.16 -2.53 -14.03
C SER A 389 -19.83 -3.81 -14.82
N ASP A 390 -19.04 -4.74 -14.26
CA ASP A 390 -18.54 -5.92 -14.98
C ASP A 390 -19.33 -7.17 -14.60
N ALA A 391 -20.13 -7.66 -15.58
CA ALA A 391 -20.93 -8.87 -15.41
C ALA A 391 -20.05 -10.13 -15.25
N SER A 392 -18.88 -10.18 -15.89
CA SER A 392 -18.01 -11.37 -15.83
C SER A 392 -17.47 -11.65 -14.44
N ILE A 393 -17.18 -10.58 -13.66
CA ILE A 393 -16.77 -10.73 -12.27
C ILE A 393 -17.94 -11.22 -11.40
N ARG A 394 -19.14 -10.69 -11.63
CA ARG A 394 -20.34 -11.15 -10.89
C ARG A 394 -20.68 -12.61 -11.18
N GLU A 395 -20.68 -13.01 -12.44
CA GLU A 395 -20.89 -14.40 -12.84
C GLU A 395 -19.80 -15.34 -12.30
N PHE A 396 -18.56 -14.88 -12.26
CA PHE A 396 -17.45 -15.64 -11.67
C PHE A 396 -17.71 -15.97 -10.21
N VAL A 397 -18.14 -15.02 -9.39
CA VAL A 397 -18.34 -15.21 -7.93
C VAL A 397 -19.59 -15.99 -7.57
N GLU A 398 -20.54 -16.18 -8.50
CA GLU A 398 -21.74 -17.00 -8.31
C GLU A 398 -21.54 -18.50 -8.66
N SER A 399 -20.40 -18.88 -9.19
CA SER A 399 -20.20 -20.18 -9.86
C SER A 399 -19.33 -21.17 -9.10
N PHE A 400 -19.11 -21.00 -7.79
CA PHE A 400 -18.28 -21.92 -7.01
C PHE A 400 -19.08 -23.06 -6.39
N PRO A 401 -18.51 -24.30 -6.35
CA PRO A 401 -19.12 -25.41 -5.64
C PRO A 401 -19.14 -25.14 -4.12
N GLU A 402 -20.10 -25.75 -3.43
CA GLU A 402 -20.23 -25.63 -1.96
C GLU A 402 -18.97 -26.09 -1.19
N SER A 403 -18.16 -26.94 -1.82
CA SER A 403 -16.86 -27.38 -1.26
C SER A 403 -15.76 -26.33 -1.25
N THR A 404 -15.93 -25.21 -1.98
CA THR A 404 -14.98 -24.10 -1.98
C THR A 404 -15.42 -23.08 -0.94
N ALA A 405 -14.61 -22.83 0.07
CA ALA A 405 -14.88 -21.75 1.02
C ALA A 405 -14.83 -20.39 0.33
N THR A 406 -15.77 -19.52 0.65
CA THR A 406 -15.84 -18.19 0.03
C THR A 406 -16.04 -17.12 1.07
N MET A 407 -15.18 -16.08 1.05
CA MET A 407 -15.24 -14.94 1.94
C MET A 407 -15.28 -13.62 1.17
N LEU A 408 -16.25 -12.78 1.49
CA LEU A 408 -16.34 -11.40 1.00
C LEU A 408 -15.93 -10.42 2.11
N ILE A 409 -14.99 -9.55 1.82
CA ILE A 409 -14.60 -8.42 2.67
C ILE A 409 -15.04 -7.13 1.99
N GLY A 410 -15.90 -6.35 2.62
CA GLY A 410 -16.31 -5.02 2.15
C GLY A 410 -15.61 -3.93 2.94
N ASP A 411 -14.57 -3.32 2.36
CA ASP A 411 -13.91 -2.19 3.02
C ASP A 411 -14.69 -0.90 2.80
N GLU A 412 -14.75 -0.08 3.86
CA GLU A 412 -15.65 1.07 3.93
C GLU A 412 -17.06 0.71 3.42
N MET A 413 -17.64 -0.34 4.02
CA MET A 413 -18.85 -1.02 3.59
C MET A 413 -20.04 -0.07 3.33
N HIS A 414 -20.07 1.07 4.00
CA HIS A 414 -21.11 2.08 3.80
C HIS A 414 -21.17 2.60 2.34
N ASN A 415 -20.06 2.49 1.56
CA ASN A 415 -20.05 2.82 0.13
C ASN A 415 -20.75 1.76 -0.74
N LEU A 416 -20.99 0.57 -0.22
CA LEU A 416 -21.71 -0.51 -0.89
C LEU A 416 -23.24 -0.38 -0.76
N GLY A 417 -23.76 0.58 0.01
CA GLY A 417 -25.20 0.80 0.16
C GLY A 417 -25.91 1.41 -1.07
N ALA A 418 -25.20 1.63 -2.18
CA ALA A 418 -25.81 2.11 -3.41
C ALA A 418 -26.61 0.99 -4.12
N PRO A 419 -27.73 1.33 -4.82
CA PRO A 419 -28.52 0.35 -5.58
C PRO A 419 -27.71 -0.47 -6.58
N SER A 420 -26.65 0.09 -7.14
CA SER A 420 -25.73 -0.60 -8.07
C SER A 420 -25.07 -1.83 -7.47
N PHE A 421 -24.76 -1.84 -6.18
CA PHE A 421 -24.26 -3.01 -5.48
C PHE A 421 -25.41 -3.84 -4.89
N LEU A 422 -26.32 -3.21 -4.12
CA LEU A 422 -27.36 -3.92 -3.38
C LEU A 422 -28.28 -4.78 -4.26
N ASN A 423 -28.49 -4.37 -5.52
CA ASN A 423 -29.29 -5.14 -6.47
C ASN A 423 -28.53 -6.36 -7.08
N HIS A 424 -27.22 -6.41 -6.89
CA HIS A 424 -26.35 -7.47 -7.40
C HIS A 424 -25.42 -8.03 -6.31
N ALA A 425 -25.83 -7.84 -5.04
CA ALA A 425 -25.02 -8.30 -3.91
C ALA A 425 -24.81 -9.83 -3.99
N PRO A 426 -23.56 -10.32 -3.95
CA PRO A 426 -23.26 -11.74 -4.19
C PRO A 426 -23.63 -12.58 -2.96
N THR A 427 -24.85 -13.11 -2.96
CA THR A 427 -25.41 -13.87 -1.82
C THR A 427 -24.77 -15.24 -1.61
N GLY A 428 -24.02 -15.74 -2.60
CA GLY A 428 -23.34 -17.04 -2.55
C GLY A 428 -22.11 -17.09 -1.62
N PHE A 429 -21.59 -15.96 -1.17
CA PHE A 429 -20.48 -15.95 -0.21
C PHE A 429 -20.93 -16.47 1.16
N GLN A 430 -20.23 -17.50 1.64
CA GLN A 430 -20.51 -18.13 2.95
C GLN A 430 -20.14 -17.20 4.10
N HIS A 431 -18.95 -16.61 4.06
CA HIS A 431 -18.43 -15.67 5.04
C HIS A 431 -18.49 -14.24 4.48
N ARG A 432 -18.93 -13.28 5.30
CA ARG A 432 -19.08 -11.88 4.88
C ARG A 432 -18.66 -10.95 6.00
N LEU A 433 -17.66 -10.14 5.74
CA LEU A 433 -17.08 -9.20 6.67
C LEU A 433 -17.23 -7.76 6.16
N GLY A 434 -18.03 -6.96 6.85
CA GLY A 434 -18.11 -5.53 6.62
C GLY A 434 -17.15 -4.75 7.52
N LEU A 435 -16.35 -3.85 6.95
CA LEU A 435 -15.43 -2.99 7.66
C LEU A 435 -15.84 -1.52 7.50
N SER A 436 -15.92 -0.77 8.57
CA SER A 436 -16.13 0.67 8.54
C SER A 436 -15.74 1.29 9.88
N ALA A 437 -15.33 2.56 9.89
CA ALA A 437 -15.27 3.35 11.13
C ALA A 437 -16.65 3.91 11.51
N THR A 438 -17.52 4.08 10.51
CA THR A 438 -18.87 4.62 10.63
C THR A 438 -19.81 3.80 9.73
N PRO A 439 -20.32 2.65 10.20
CA PRO A 439 -21.08 1.72 9.36
C PRO A 439 -22.45 2.25 8.95
N VAL A 440 -23.02 3.16 9.73
CA VAL A 440 -24.33 3.76 9.46
C VAL A 440 -24.21 4.86 8.40
N ARG A 441 -25.09 4.84 7.42
CA ARG A 441 -25.15 5.86 6.34
C ARG A 441 -26.04 7.02 6.79
N GLN A 442 -25.46 8.21 6.79
CA GLN A 442 -26.21 9.42 7.08
C GLN A 442 -27.24 9.68 5.97
N TYR A 443 -28.51 9.88 6.32
CA TYR A 443 -29.64 10.14 5.41
C TYR A 443 -30.03 8.98 4.46
N ASP A 444 -29.58 7.72 4.72
CA ASP A 444 -29.94 6.54 3.93
C ASP A 444 -30.13 5.33 4.86
N THR A 445 -31.27 5.27 5.51
CA THR A 445 -31.63 4.21 6.45
C THR A 445 -31.85 2.89 5.72
N ASP A 446 -32.57 2.90 4.58
CA ASP A 446 -32.83 1.70 3.77
C ASP A 446 -31.52 1.04 3.27
N GLY A 447 -30.60 1.86 2.72
CA GLY A 447 -29.28 1.36 2.32
C GLY A 447 -28.46 0.82 3.49
N THR A 448 -28.59 1.40 4.69
CA THR A 448 -27.96 0.91 5.92
C THR A 448 -28.53 -0.44 6.32
N ASP A 449 -29.85 -0.56 6.42
CA ASP A 449 -30.54 -1.79 6.85
C ASP A 449 -30.23 -2.95 5.91
N ARG A 450 -30.25 -2.72 4.59
CA ARG A 450 -29.88 -3.73 3.58
C ARG A 450 -28.42 -4.16 3.66
N LEU A 451 -27.49 -3.26 4.03
CA LEU A 451 -26.09 -3.62 4.28
C LEU A 451 -25.96 -4.52 5.51
N PHE A 452 -26.64 -4.21 6.60
CA PHE A 452 -26.63 -5.05 7.80
C PHE A 452 -27.36 -6.39 7.56
N GLU A 453 -28.39 -6.43 6.75
CA GLU A 453 -28.99 -7.70 6.31
C GLU A 453 -27.99 -8.56 5.50
N PHE A 454 -27.22 -7.93 4.62
CA PHE A 454 -26.24 -8.63 3.79
C PHE A 454 -25.02 -9.10 4.57
N PHE A 455 -24.32 -8.20 5.32
CA PHE A 455 -23.11 -8.53 6.07
C PHE A 455 -23.39 -9.20 7.42
N GLY A 456 -24.50 -8.93 8.04
CA GLY A 456 -24.83 -9.31 9.42
C GLY A 456 -24.78 -8.11 10.37
N PRO A 457 -25.06 -8.32 11.66
CA PRO A 457 -25.05 -7.26 12.66
C PRO A 457 -23.67 -6.67 12.90
N GLN A 458 -23.59 -5.50 13.52
CA GLN A 458 -22.35 -5.00 14.09
C GLN A 458 -21.98 -5.87 15.30
N ILE A 459 -20.88 -6.58 15.19
CA ILE A 459 -20.41 -7.58 16.18
C ILE A 459 -19.25 -7.07 17.01
N PHE A 460 -18.59 -6.01 16.58
CA PHE A 460 -17.47 -5.42 17.31
C PHE A 460 -17.37 -3.93 17.05
N GLU A 461 -16.97 -3.20 18.08
CA GLU A 461 -16.70 -1.77 18.02
C GLU A 461 -15.37 -1.44 18.68
N PHE A 462 -14.59 -0.59 18.02
CA PHE A 462 -13.36 0.00 18.54
C PHE A 462 -13.31 1.46 18.12
N THR A 463 -13.71 2.31 19.04
CA THR A 463 -13.89 3.75 18.81
C THR A 463 -12.56 4.49 18.65
N LEU A 464 -12.63 5.75 18.24
CA LEU A 464 -11.46 6.62 18.20
C LEU A 464 -10.87 6.83 19.61
N GLY A 465 -11.71 6.93 20.64
CA GLY A 465 -11.29 7.02 22.04
C GLY A 465 -10.49 5.79 22.46
N ASP A 466 -11.02 4.60 22.17
CA ASP A 466 -10.34 3.33 22.43
C ASP A 466 -8.97 3.27 21.71
N ALA A 467 -8.89 3.77 20.49
CA ALA A 467 -7.66 3.76 19.70
C ALA A 467 -6.58 4.70 20.27
N ILE A 468 -6.99 5.84 20.82
CA ILE A 468 -6.10 6.76 21.55
C ILE A 468 -5.66 6.14 22.88
N GLU A 469 -6.58 5.58 23.66
CA GLU A 469 -6.29 4.95 24.95
C GLU A 469 -5.35 3.74 24.78
N ALA A 470 -5.55 2.93 23.75
CA ALA A 470 -4.69 1.79 23.44
C ALA A 470 -3.32 2.20 22.85
N GLY A 471 -3.10 3.48 22.51
CA GLY A 471 -1.86 3.96 21.89
C GLY A 471 -1.71 3.57 20.41
N CYS A 472 -2.80 3.17 19.76
CA CYS A 472 -2.84 3.00 18.30
C CYS A 472 -2.80 4.36 17.57
N LEU A 473 -3.34 5.38 18.20
CA LEU A 473 -3.36 6.77 17.76
C LEU A 473 -2.75 7.67 18.83
N VAL A 474 -2.17 8.80 18.40
CA VAL A 474 -1.69 9.81 19.36
C VAL A 474 -2.85 10.64 19.88
N PRO A 475 -2.79 11.13 21.14
CA PRO A 475 -3.74 12.11 21.64
C PRO A 475 -3.59 13.45 20.91
N TYR A 476 -4.57 14.34 21.03
CA TYR A 476 -4.54 15.61 20.34
C TYR A 476 -5.08 16.77 21.15
N GLU A 477 -4.61 17.97 20.82
CA GLU A 477 -5.20 19.24 21.24
C GLU A 477 -6.11 19.76 20.12
N TYR A 478 -7.26 20.28 20.49
CA TYR A 478 -8.21 20.87 19.56
C TYR A 478 -8.34 22.37 19.80
N GLN A 479 -7.99 23.14 18.79
CA GLN A 479 -8.00 24.60 18.82
C GLN A 479 -9.13 25.12 17.93
N LEU A 480 -10.17 25.67 18.55
CA LEU A 480 -11.33 26.23 17.87
C LEU A 480 -11.12 27.72 17.58
N HIS A 481 -11.29 28.11 16.32
CA HIS A 481 -11.17 29.49 15.85
C HIS A 481 -12.47 29.95 15.24
N GLU A 482 -13.08 30.97 15.81
CA GLU A 482 -14.30 31.56 15.26
C GLU A 482 -13.98 32.34 13.98
N VAL A 483 -14.81 32.15 12.97
CA VAL A 483 -14.82 32.86 11.69
C VAL A 483 -16.23 33.30 11.37
N HIS A 484 -16.38 34.51 10.89
CA HIS A 484 -17.71 35.11 10.71
C HIS A 484 -18.12 35.11 9.24
N LEU A 485 -19.37 34.66 9.00
CA LEU A 485 -20.00 34.88 7.70
C LEU A 485 -20.28 36.38 7.59
N ASP A 486 -20.00 36.95 6.42
CA ASP A 486 -20.49 38.29 6.10
C ASP A 486 -21.96 38.26 5.65
N ALA A 487 -22.57 39.45 5.46
CA ALA A 487 -23.98 39.56 5.09
C ALA A 487 -24.26 38.94 3.72
N ASP A 488 -23.36 39.11 2.74
CA ASP A 488 -23.55 38.60 1.38
C ASP A 488 -23.44 37.06 1.35
N GLU A 489 -22.50 36.49 2.12
CA GLU A 489 -22.33 35.04 2.30
C GLU A 489 -23.58 34.44 2.98
N MET A 490 -24.12 35.09 4.00
CA MET A 490 -25.32 34.62 4.68
C MET A 490 -26.56 34.72 3.77
N ASP A 491 -26.73 35.79 3.03
CA ASP A 491 -27.82 35.94 2.06
C ASP A 491 -27.73 34.83 0.99
N ARG A 492 -26.55 34.52 0.54
CA ARG A 492 -26.32 33.40 -0.41
C ARG A 492 -26.69 32.04 0.20
N TYR A 493 -26.36 31.81 1.44
CA TYR A 493 -26.70 30.57 2.16
C TYR A 493 -28.22 30.43 2.30
N VAL A 494 -28.92 31.51 2.66
CA VAL A 494 -30.40 31.57 2.78
C VAL A 494 -31.05 31.30 1.43
N GLU A 495 -30.60 31.97 0.36
CA GLU A 495 -31.13 31.79 -1.00
C GLU A 495 -31.04 30.33 -1.45
N LEU A 496 -29.89 29.67 -1.22
CA LEU A 496 -29.70 28.28 -1.56
C LEU A 496 -30.54 27.34 -0.71
N THR A 497 -30.73 27.67 0.58
CA THR A 497 -31.57 26.89 1.48
C THR A 497 -33.05 26.96 1.05
N GLU A 498 -33.53 28.11 0.59
CA GLU A 498 -34.87 28.25 0.06
C GLU A 498 -35.06 27.47 -1.24
N LYS A 499 -34.12 27.54 -2.16
CA LYS A 499 -34.12 26.73 -3.40
C LYS A 499 -34.17 25.24 -3.12
N ILE A 500 -33.39 24.76 -2.16
CA ILE A 500 -33.38 23.36 -1.73
C ILE A 500 -34.75 22.98 -1.16
N ARG A 501 -35.33 23.83 -0.31
CA ARG A 501 -36.67 23.61 0.28
C ARG A 501 -37.75 23.54 -0.79
N MET A 502 -37.78 24.49 -1.73
CA MET A 502 -38.73 24.50 -2.83
C MET A 502 -38.60 23.24 -3.70
N LEU A 503 -37.38 22.80 -4.01
CA LEU A 503 -37.15 21.61 -4.79
C LEU A 503 -37.54 20.34 -4.02
N GLY A 504 -37.25 20.28 -2.72
CA GLY A 504 -37.67 19.21 -1.82
C GLY A 504 -39.17 19.04 -1.74
N PHE A 505 -39.93 20.15 -1.69
CA PHE A 505 -41.40 20.12 -1.73
C PHE A 505 -41.97 19.66 -3.08
N MET A 506 -41.26 19.97 -4.20
CA MET A 506 -41.71 19.54 -5.53
C MET A 506 -41.42 18.04 -5.80
N VAL A 507 -40.50 17.45 -5.08
CA VAL A 507 -40.09 16.04 -5.22
C VAL A 507 -40.83 15.13 -4.21
N SER A 508 -41.43 15.68 -3.17
CA SER A 508 -41.96 14.95 -2.01
C SER A 508 -43.44 14.54 -2.08
N ASP A 509 -44.09 14.67 -3.23
CA ASP A 509 -45.50 14.19 -3.34
C ASP A 509 -45.56 12.63 -3.39
N ASP A 510 -44.42 11.94 -3.55
CA ASP A 510 -44.29 10.48 -3.52
C ASP A 510 -43.18 9.93 -2.58
N GLY A 511 -42.57 10.74 -1.74
CA GLY A 511 -41.73 10.33 -0.58
C GLY A 511 -40.49 9.45 -0.82
N ARG A 512 -40.15 9.12 -2.06
CA ARG A 512 -39.07 8.12 -2.36
C ARG A 512 -37.91 8.60 -3.21
N ASP A 513 -37.95 9.76 -3.87
CA ASP A 513 -36.98 10.12 -4.90
C ASP A 513 -36.06 11.33 -4.62
N ALA A 514 -36.07 11.89 -3.41
CA ALA A 514 -35.23 13.06 -3.08
C ALA A 514 -33.72 12.77 -3.11
N VAL A 515 -33.32 11.53 -2.95
CA VAL A 515 -31.88 11.11 -2.91
C VAL A 515 -31.25 11.04 -4.31
N GLY A 516 -32.03 11.07 -5.38
CA GLY A 516 -31.55 10.86 -6.76
C GLY A 516 -31.56 12.10 -7.67
N ASP A 517 -32.11 13.26 -7.25
CA ASP A 517 -32.17 14.42 -8.16
C ASP A 517 -30.81 15.15 -8.28
N PRO A 518 -30.20 15.18 -9.48
CA PRO A 518 -28.91 15.85 -9.71
C PRO A 518 -28.94 17.35 -9.38
N ARG A 519 -30.11 18.00 -9.47
CA ARG A 519 -30.30 19.43 -9.15
C ARG A 519 -30.25 19.67 -7.65
N LEU A 520 -30.91 18.82 -6.87
CA LEU A 520 -30.84 18.87 -5.42
C LEU A 520 -29.44 18.65 -4.92
N ALA A 521 -28.75 17.63 -5.47
CA ALA A 521 -27.35 17.37 -5.17
C ALA A 521 -26.40 18.53 -5.54
N SER A 522 -26.71 19.29 -6.59
CA SER A 522 -25.96 20.51 -6.94
C SER A 522 -26.16 21.62 -5.93
N LEU A 523 -27.41 21.91 -5.58
CA LEU A 523 -27.77 22.98 -4.61
C LEU A 523 -27.18 22.67 -3.21
N LEU A 524 -27.24 21.42 -2.77
CA LEU A 524 -26.63 21.00 -1.50
C LEU A 524 -25.10 21.22 -1.50
N ARG A 525 -24.44 20.91 -2.62
CA ARG A 525 -23.00 21.17 -2.79
C ARG A 525 -22.69 22.67 -2.81
N GLU A 526 -23.49 23.49 -3.50
CA GLU A 526 -23.33 24.93 -3.54
C GLU A 526 -23.53 25.57 -2.17
N ARG A 527 -24.56 25.15 -1.43
CA ARG A 527 -24.82 25.64 -0.07
C ARG A 527 -23.67 25.30 0.87
N ARG A 528 -23.16 24.06 0.82
CA ARG A 528 -22.00 23.63 1.60
C ARG A 528 -20.76 24.45 1.24
N ALA A 529 -20.57 24.78 -0.03
CA ALA A 529 -19.44 25.58 -0.48
C ALA A 529 -19.41 26.96 0.17
N VAL A 530 -20.55 27.59 0.48
CA VAL A 530 -20.60 28.87 1.20
C VAL A 530 -19.87 28.76 2.54
N LEU A 531 -20.14 27.72 3.32
CA LEU A 531 -19.50 27.51 4.63
C LEU A 531 -18.03 27.08 4.51
N GLU A 532 -17.67 26.35 3.45
CA GLU A 532 -16.28 25.97 3.20
C GLU A 532 -15.40 27.19 2.86
N TYR A 533 -15.93 28.19 2.18
CA TYR A 533 -15.23 29.34 1.60
C TYR A 533 -15.44 30.69 2.31
N VAL A 534 -15.85 30.67 3.55
CA VAL A 534 -15.95 31.93 4.34
C VAL A 534 -14.67 32.72 4.24
N ASP A 535 -14.74 33.96 3.75
CA ASP A 535 -13.57 34.82 3.47
C ASP A 535 -12.73 35.10 4.72
N ASP A 536 -13.35 35.20 5.89
CA ASP A 536 -12.64 35.41 7.18
C ASP A 536 -11.70 34.27 7.54
N LYS A 537 -11.89 33.03 7.01
CA LYS A 537 -10.99 31.90 7.26
C LYS A 537 -9.55 32.18 6.87
N LEU A 538 -9.33 32.86 5.74
CA LEU A 538 -7.98 33.19 5.29
C LEU A 538 -7.35 34.28 6.18
N ALA A 539 -8.14 35.25 6.62
CA ALA A 539 -7.67 36.28 7.53
C ALA A 539 -7.28 35.71 8.91
N VAL A 540 -8.08 34.77 9.43
CA VAL A 540 -7.78 34.05 10.66
C VAL A 540 -6.53 33.17 10.49
N LEU A 541 -6.44 32.38 9.39
CA LEU A 541 -5.27 31.57 9.10
C LEU A 541 -3.98 32.41 9.04
N ARG A 542 -4.02 33.58 8.37
CA ARG A 542 -2.89 34.54 8.31
C ARG A 542 -2.45 34.95 9.71
N ARG A 543 -3.39 35.32 10.58
CA ARG A 543 -3.09 35.72 11.96
C ARG A 543 -2.45 34.58 12.76
N LEU A 544 -2.98 33.37 12.63
CA LEU A 544 -2.46 32.19 13.32
C LEU A 544 -1.03 31.86 12.87
N LEU A 545 -0.79 31.82 11.57
CA LEU A 545 0.55 31.54 11.02
C LEU A 545 1.56 32.63 11.39
N ALA A 546 1.12 33.90 11.45
CA ALA A 546 1.96 35.00 11.91
C ALA A 546 2.33 34.89 13.39
N VAL A 547 1.40 34.46 14.25
CA VAL A 547 1.66 34.21 15.68
C VAL A 547 2.60 33.02 15.89
N ILE A 548 2.40 31.92 15.12
CA ILE A 548 3.29 30.75 15.18
C ILE A 548 4.70 31.14 14.70
N GLY A 549 4.80 32.01 13.71
CA GLY A 549 6.04 32.38 13.03
C GLY A 549 6.47 31.35 11.98
N SER A 550 6.85 31.81 10.79
CA SER A 550 7.16 30.94 9.65
C SER A 550 8.25 29.90 9.92
N ALA A 551 9.23 30.23 10.77
CA ALA A 551 10.31 29.31 11.16
C ALA A 551 9.83 28.15 12.06
N ASN A 552 8.71 28.32 12.75
CA ASN A 552 8.16 27.31 13.67
C ASN A 552 7.10 26.44 13.01
N VAL A 553 6.65 26.79 11.80
CA VAL A 553 5.73 25.96 11.03
C VAL A 553 6.50 24.79 10.47
N ALA A 554 6.12 23.58 10.86
CA ALA A 554 6.72 22.34 10.38
C ALA A 554 5.69 21.21 10.41
N ARG A 555 5.85 20.22 9.55
CA ARG A 555 4.99 19.01 9.48
C ARG A 555 3.50 19.33 9.56
N THR A 556 3.08 20.39 8.84
CA THR A 556 1.75 20.96 8.91
C THR A 556 0.93 20.59 7.68
N LEU A 557 -0.31 20.21 7.89
CA LEU A 557 -1.28 19.91 6.84
C LEU A 557 -2.39 20.96 6.84
N ILE A 558 -2.70 21.53 5.68
CA ILE A 558 -3.82 22.46 5.53
C ILE A 558 -4.85 21.89 4.58
N TYR A 559 -6.02 21.54 5.10
CA TYR A 559 -7.17 21.11 4.31
C TYR A 559 -7.90 22.32 3.74
N ALA A 560 -7.86 22.47 2.41
CA ALA A 560 -8.53 23.54 1.70
C ALA A 560 -9.48 22.97 0.62
N SER A 561 -10.54 23.72 0.30
CA SER A 561 -11.47 23.32 -0.75
C SER A 561 -10.88 23.59 -2.15
N ALA A 562 -11.18 22.64 -3.04
CA ALA A 562 -10.80 22.74 -4.46
C ALA A 562 -11.93 23.25 -5.35
N LYS A 563 -13.13 23.36 -4.79
CA LYS A 563 -14.30 23.79 -5.56
C LYS A 563 -14.14 25.25 -5.98
N GLN A 564 -14.59 25.57 -7.16
CA GLN A 564 -14.71 26.94 -7.61
C GLN A 564 -15.88 27.61 -6.89
N VAL A 565 -15.61 28.70 -6.22
CA VAL A 565 -16.62 29.61 -5.65
C VAL A 565 -16.99 30.68 -6.65
N PRO A 566 -17.98 31.53 -6.39
CA PRO A 566 -18.68 32.37 -7.36
C PRO A 566 -17.77 32.92 -8.48
N PRO A 567 -18.29 33.13 -9.67
CA PRO A 567 -17.50 33.55 -10.84
C PRO A 567 -16.56 34.72 -10.49
N GLY A 568 -15.24 34.50 -10.63
CA GLY A 568 -14.23 35.55 -10.42
C GLY A 568 -13.34 35.36 -9.17
N LYS A 569 -13.61 34.40 -8.27
CA LYS A 569 -12.71 34.07 -7.16
C LYS A 569 -11.80 32.89 -7.54
N SER A 570 -10.54 32.89 -7.07
CA SER A 570 -9.61 31.75 -7.17
C SER A 570 -10.00 30.64 -6.17
N ARG A 571 -9.54 29.42 -6.39
CA ARG A 571 -9.79 28.30 -5.48
C ARG A 571 -9.16 28.56 -4.12
N GLN A 572 -9.80 28.11 -3.05
CA GLN A 572 -9.27 28.32 -1.69
C GLN A 572 -7.85 27.78 -1.54
N ILE A 573 -7.54 26.60 -2.11
CA ILE A 573 -6.19 26.05 -2.07
C ILE A 573 -5.17 26.95 -2.75
N GLU A 574 -5.52 27.64 -3.84
CA GLU A 574 -4.65 28.61 -4.53
C GLU A 574 -4.42 29.86 -3.66
N GLN A 575 -5.46 30.33 -2.98
CA GLN A 575 -5.35 31.45 -2.04
C GLN A 575 -4.47 31.10 -0.83
N VAL A 576 -4.63 29.89 -0.28
CA VAL A 576 -3.80 29.38 0.80
C VAL A 576 -2.33 29.28 0.36
N ASN A 577 -2.06 28.70 -0.81
CA ASN A 577 -0.70 28.61 -1.34
C ASN A 577 -0.06 29.98 -1.58
N ALA A 578 -0.82 30.96 -2.08
CA ALA A 578 -0.36 32.34 -2.22
C ALA A 578 -0.03 32.97 -0.85
N LEU A 579 -0.89 32.76 0.15
CA LEU A 579 -0.65 33.21 1.52
C LEU A 579 0.62 32.60 2.13
N LEU A 580 0.82 31.30 1.97
CA LEU A 580 2.01 30.62 2.48
C LEU A 580 3.29 31.14 1.82
N SER A 581 3.25 31.34 0.49
CA SER A 581 4.37 31.94 -0.25
C SER A 581 4.67 33.37 0.21
N GLU A 582 3.65 34.20 0.46
CA GLU A 582 3.81 35.56 1.00
C GLU A 582 4.46 35.56 2.38
N LEU A 583 4.14 34.58 3.22
CA LEU A 583 4.73 34.43 4.55
C LEU A 583 6.11 33.75 4.54
N GLY A 584 6.62 33.38 3.37
CA GLY A 584 7.90 32.68 3.22
C GLY A 584 7.90 31.23 3.74
N ILE A 585 6.73 30.59 3.80
CA ILE A 585 6.57 29.21 4.24
C ILE A 585 6.68 28.27 3.04
N ILE A 586 7.59 27.31 3.10
CA ILE A 586 7.82 26.33 2.03
C ILE A 586 6.68 25.31 2.03
N SER A 587 5.86 25.36 1.00
CA SER A 587 4.69 24.50 0.88
C SER A 587 4.63 23.79 -0.47
N HIS A 588 3.93 22.66 -0.50
CA HIS A 588 3.56 21.96 -1.74
C HIS A 588 2.10 21.54 -1.67
N GLN A 589 1.43 21.53 -2.83
CA GLN A 589 0.07 21.01 -2.90
C GLN A 589 0.08 19.49 -3.09
N PHE A 590 -0.91 18.82 -2.51
CA PHE A 590 -1.14 17.40 -2.65
C PHE A 590 -2.55 17.16 -3.19
N THR A 591 -2.63 16.84 -4.49
CA THR A 591 -3.89 16.69 -5.21
C THR A 591 -3.92 15.35 -5.98
N ASN A 592 -5.02 15.05 -6.65
CA ASN A 592 -5.14 13.87 -7.51
C ASN A 592 -4.08 13.83 -8.63
N ALA A 593 -3.52 14.98 -9.01
CA ALA A 593 -2.51 15.02 -10.06
C ALA A 593 -1.19 14.37 -9.61
N GLU A 594 -0.78 14.61 -8.36
CA GLU A 594 0.43 14.03 -7.78
C GLU A 594 0.25 12.53 -7.51
N THR A 595 -0.93 12.10 -7.04
CA THR A 595 -1.23 10.67 -6.82
C THR A 595 -1.33 9.89 -8.12
N SER A 596 -1.82 10.50 -9.20
CA SER A 596 -1.97 9.85 -10.51
C SER A 596 -0.64 9.71 -11.26
N ARG A 597 0.34 10.57 -11.01
CA ARG A 597 1.67 10.55 -11.64
C ARG A 597 2.67 9.63 -10.97
N GLY A 598 2.32 9.02 -9.85
CA GLY A 598 3.24 8.19 -9.06
C GLY A 598 4.22 8.97 -8.16
N ASP A 599 4.11 10.31 -8.11
CA ASP A 599 5.03 11.16 -7.36
C ASP A 599 4.68 11.28 -5.86
N ALA A 600 3.57 10.67 -5.43
CA ALA A 600 3.05 10.82 -4.08
C ALA A 600 4.05 10.39 -2.99
N ASN A 601 4.67 9.23 -3.13
CA ASN A 601 5.62 8.72 -2.14
C ASN A 601 6.87 9.59 -2.02
N ALA A 602 7.39 10.09 -3.15
CA ALA A 602 8.54 11.01 -3.15
C ALA A 602 8.21 12.34 -2.48
N LEU A 603 6.99 12.87 -2.70
CA LEU A 603 6.51 14.09 -2.06
C LEU A 603 6.36 13.90 -0.54
N LEU A 604 5.77 12.78 -0.12
CA LEU A 604 5.61 12.45 1.30
C LEU A 604 6.95 12.24 2.00
N ALA A 605 7.92 11.61 1.34
CA ALA A 605 9.27 11.46 1.85
C ALA A 605 9.95 12.83 2.07
N LYS A 606 9.83 13.76 1.12
CA LYS A 606 10.34 15.13 1.26
C LYS A 606 9.65 15.91 2.38
N PHE A 607 8.33 15.73 2.54
CA PHE A 607 7.62 16.33 3.66
C PHE A 607 8.07 15.74 5.01
N GLY A 608 8.25 14.43 5.09
CA GLY A 608 8.81 13.76 6.27
C GLY A 608 10.24 14.20 6.61
N ALA A 609 11.06 14.47 5.59
CA ALA A 609 12.43 15.00 5.74
C ALA A 609 12.46 16.48 6.16
N GLY A 610 11.34 17.22 6.03
CA GLY A 610 11.25 18.65 6.35
C GLY A 610 11.59 19.59 5.19
N ASP A 611 11.74 19.08 3.95
CA ASP A 611 11.95 19.92 2.76
C ASP A 611 10.72 20.79 2.47
N TYR A 612 9.53 20.33 2.87
CA TYR A 612 8.29 21.09 2.89
C TYR A 612 7.80 21.23 4.32
N GLN A 613 7.50 22.48 4.72
CA GLN A 613 6.92 22.79 6.03
C GLN A 613 5.43 22.48 6.07
N VAL A 614 4.75 22.72 4.94
CA VAL A 614 3.31 22.59 4.79
C VAL A 614 2.95 21.79 3.54
N LEU A 615 2.01 20.85 3.70
CA LEU A 615 1.26 20.29 2.58
C LEU A 615 -0.14 20.92 2.56
N THR A 616 -0.56 21.44 1.40
CA THR A 616 -1.94 21.86 1.18
C THR A 616 -2.68 20.77 0.43
N ALA A 617 -3.78 20.32 1.00
CA ALA A 617 -4.50 19.17 0.49
C ALA A 617 -5.97 19.46 0.26
N MET A 618 -6.52 18.78 -0.73
CA MET A 618 -7.95 18.68 -0.98
C MET A 618 -8.47 17.34 -0.44
N LYS A 619 -9.71 16.98 -0.77
CA LYS A 619 -10.36 15.69 -0.45
C LYS A 619 -9.55 14.41 -0.77
N VAL A 620 -8.47 14.51 -1.53
CA VAL A 620 -7.61 13.37 -1.92
C VAL A 620 -7.06 12.62 -0.73
N LEU A 621 -6.85 13.30 0.40
CA LEU A 621 -6.40 12.67 1.64
C LEU A 621 -7.54 11.98 2.42
N ASP A 622 -8.79 12.14 1.98
CA ASP A 622 -9.92 11.48 2.63
C ASP A 622 -9.94 9.96 2.31
N GLU A 623 -9.27 9.52 1.22
CA GLU A 623 -9.25 8.11 0.80
C GLU A 623 -7.85 7.66 0.36
N GLY A 624 -7.24 6.75 1.11
CA GLY A 624 -6.11 5.92 0.64
C GLY A 624 -4.70 6.48 0.77
N VAL A 625 -4.48 7.72 1.24
CA VAL A 625 -3.12 8.27 1.49
C VAL A 625 -2.87 8.47 2.98
N ASP A 626 -1.71 8.06 3.44
CA ASP A 626 -1.29 8.18 4.83
C ASP A 626 -0.15 9.19 4.99
N ILE A 627 -0.28 10.10 5.98
CA ILE A 627 0.76 11.09 6.32
C ILE A 627 0.99 11.08 7.83
N PRO A 628 1.59 10.03 8.39
CA PRO A 628 1.75 9.90 9.84
C PRO A 628 2.67 10.98 10.45
N GLN A 629 3.55 11.58 9.65
CA GLN A 629 4.47 12.63 10.11
C GLN A 629 3.81 13.99 10.40
N THR A 630 2.53 14.16 10.08
CA THR A 630 1.82 15.42 10.34
C THR A 630 1.58 15.63 11.83
N ASP A 631 2.10 16.72 12.40
CA ASP A 631 1.87 17.07 13.80
C ASP A 631 0.76 18.11 13.97
N THR A 632 0.58 19.00 13.01
CA THR A 632 -0.40 20.09 13.04
C THR A 632 -1.29 20.06 11.81
N ALA A 633 -2.58 20.28 12.00
CA ALA A 633 -3.50 20.41 10.88
C ALA A 633 -4.43 21.60 11.02
N PHE A 634 -4.63 22.34 9.91
CA PHE A 634 -5.63 23.38 9.78
C PHE A 634 -6.76 22.91 8.85
N ILE A 635 -7.99 22.89 9.36
CA ILE A 635 -9.16 22.36 8.65
C ILE A 635 -10.04 23.54 8.17
N LEU A 636 -9.68 24.16 7.03
CA LEU A 636 -10.45 25.27 6.45
C LEU A 636 -11.73 24.75 5.75
N ALA A 637 -11.60 23.65 5.03
CA ALA A 637 -12.71 23.01 4.34
C ALA A 637 -13.37 21.95 5.24
N SER A 638 -14.07 22.40 6.27
CA SER A 638 -14.81 21.52 7.16
C SER A 638 -16.06 20.99 6.48
N SER A 639 -16.38 19.73 6.74
CA SER A 639 -17.59 19.06 6.28
C SER A 639 -18.58 18.93 7.44
N THR A 640 -19.87 19.10 7.15
CA THR A 640 -20.95 18.73 8.08
C THR A 640 -21.23 17.22 8.06
N VAL A 641 -20.58 16.48 7.16
CA VAL A 641 -20.70 15.01 7.08
C VAL A 641 -19.78 14.38 8.09
N GLU A 642 -20.34 13.74 9.10
CA GLU A 642 -19.63 13.13 10.22
C GLU A 642 -18.51 12.20 9.76
N ARG A 643 -18.76 11.36 8.80
CA ARG A 643 -17.79 10.41 8.24
C ARG A 643 -16.52 11.09 7.71
N GLU A 644 -16.64 12.19 6.96
CA GLU A 644 -15.49 12.86 6.36
C GLU A 644 -14.54 13.41 7.43
N TRP A 645 -15.06 14.02 8.48
CA TRP A 645 -14.20 14.56 9.53
C TRP A 645 -13.68 13.48 10.49
N VAL A 646 -14.42 12.39 10.73
CA VAL A 646 -13.93 11.22 11.49
C VAL A 646 -12.73 10.59 10.78
N GLN A 647 -12.83 10.37 9.48
CA GLN A 647 -11.73 9.80 8.69
C GLN A 647 -10.50 10.72 8.65
N ARG A 648 -10.67 12.04 8.43
CA ARG A 648 -9.57 13.01 8.45
C ARG A 648 -8.86 13.03 9.79
N ARG A 649 -9.62 13.11 10.89
CA ARG A 649 -9.07 13.08 12.25
C ARG A 649 -8.26 11.80 12.48
N GLY A 650 -8.81 10.64 12.19
CA GLY A 650 -8.14 9.37 12.39
C GLY A 650 -6.80 9.24 11.63
N ARG A 651 -6.65 9.87 10.46
CA ARG A 651 -5.38 9.90 9.70
C ARG A 651 -4.35 10.83 10.34
N LEU A 652 -4.79 11.99 10.81
CA LEU A 652 -3.93 12.97 11.48
C LEU A 652 -3.37 12.46 12.81
N LEU A 653 -4.06 11.53 13.46
CA LEU A 653 -3.67 10.99 14.76
C LEU A 653 -2.79 9.75 14.68
N ARG A 654 -2.40 9.30 13.49
CA ARG A 654 -1.50 8.14 13.35
C ARG A 654 -0.16 8.37 14.04
N THR A 655 0.35 7.30 14.64
CA THR A 655 1.66 7.30 15.30
C THR A 655 2.80 7.44 14.29
N ALA A 656 3.81 8.21 14.62
CA ALA A 656 5.07 8.33 13.86
C ALA A 656 6.25 8.46 14.83
N PRO A 657 7.47 8.13 14.40
CA PRO A 657 8.65 8.32 15.24
C PRO A 657 8.76 9.77 15.75
N GLY A 658 8.83 9.93 17.08
CA GLY A 658 8.93 11.24 17.74
C GLY A 658 7.63 12.02 17.89
N LYS A 659 6.51 11.55 17.33
CA LYS A 659 5.19 12.18 17.46
C LYS A 659 4.50 11.72 18.73
N GLN A 660 4.29 12.63 19.67
CA GLN A 660 3.61 12.34 20.95
C GLN A 660 2.15 12.77 20.96
N ARG A 661 1.81 13.81 20.20
CA ARG A 661 0.47 14.39 20.07
C ARG A 661 0.31 15.08 18.73
N ALA A 662 -0.93 15.41 18.39
CA ALA A 662 -1.26 16.27 17.25
C ALA A 662 -1.98 17.53 17.72
N VAL A 663 -1.94 18.59 16.91
CA VAL A 663 -2.70 19.83 17.12
C VAL A 663 -3.64 20.05 15.95
N LEU A 664 -4.94 20.15 16.23
CA LEU A 664 -5.98 20.35 15.23
C LEU A 664 -6.56 21.76 15.38
N HIS A 665 -6.39 22.60 14.36
CA HIS A 665 -7.03 23.91 14.25
C HIS A 665 -8.28 23.80 13.37
N ASP A 666 -9.45 24.06 13.92
CA ASP A 666 -10.73 24.05 13.20
C ASP A 666 -11.33 25.47 13.16
N PHE A 667 -11.97 25.79 12.05
CA PHE A 667 -12.56 27.10 11.79
C PHE A 667 -14.08 27.00 11.94
N PHE A 668 -14.58 27.48 13.07
CA PHE A 668 -15.97 27.44 13.49
C PHE A 668 -16.73 28.65 12.89
N VAL A 669 -17.71 28.36 12.05
CA VAL A 669 -18.44 29.39 11.31
C VAL A 669 -19.56 29.95 12.15
N VAL A 670 -19.51 31.27 12.42
CA VAL A 670 -20.51 32.02 13.17
C VAL A 670 -21.35 32.87 12.19
N PRO A 671 -22.65 32.70 12.11
CA PRO A 671 -23.52 33.53 11.29
C PRO A 671 -23.67 34.93 11.92
N PRO A 672 -23.99 36.00 11.13
CA PRO A 672 -24.19 37.36 11.63
C PRO A 672 -25.43 37.49 12.53
N ASP A 673 -26.45 36.65 12.34
CA ASP A 673 -27.64 36.52 13.17
C ASP A 673 -27.82 35.04 13.57
N SER A 674 -27.49 34.76 14.84
CA SER A 674 -27.62 33.42 15.42
C SER A 674 -29.07 33.06 15.80
N ASP A 675 -29.98 34.02 15.85
CA ASP A 675 -31.38 33.81 16.28
C ASP A 675 -32.32 33.47 15.12
N CYS A 676 -31.92 33.75 13.88
CA CYS A 676 -32.71 33.35 12.73
C CYS A 676 -32.64 31.83 12.51
N ARG A 677 -33.65 31.27 11.82
CA ARG A 677 -33.77 29.83 11.57
C ARG A 677 -32.54 29.26 10.86
N GLU A 678 -32.08 29.94 9.84
CA GLU A 678 -30.93 29.54 9.00
C GLU A 678 -29.63 29.67 9.78
N GLY A 679 -29.45 30.71 10.59
CA GLY A 679 -28.31 30.89 11.47
C GLY A 679 -28.20 29.78 12.51
N ARG A 680 -29.35 29.42 13.16
CA ARG A 680 -29.41 28.27 14.05
C ARG A 680 -29.06 26.96 13.35
N SER A 681 -29.44 26.77 12.08
CA SER A 681 -29.10 25.60 11.29
C SER A 681 -27.60 25.50 11.04
N VAL A 682 -26.93 26.61 10.72
CA VAL A 682 -25.47 26.67 10.58
C VAL A 682 -24.83 26.29 11.90
N LEU A 683 -25.20 26.96 12.99
CA LEU A 683 -24.60 26.72 14.31
C LEU A 683 -24.78 25.28 14.79
N ARG A 684 -25.96 24.66 14.60
CA ARG A 684 -26.15 23.25 14.98
C ARG A 684 -25.13 22.30 14.30
N GLY A 685 -24.88 22.50 13.01
CA GLY A 685 -23.90 21.68 12.29
C GLY A 685 -22.47 21.90 12.78
N GLU A 686 -22.09 23.15 13.03
CA GLU A 686 -20.79 23.53 13.52
C GLU A 686 -20.56 23.06 14.96
N LEU A 687 -21.57 23.20 15.84
CA LEU A 687 -21.54 22.76 17.23
C LEU A 687 -21.42 21.24 17.35
N ALA A 688 -22.20 20.48 16.59
CA ALA A 688 -22.12 19.01 16.59
C ALA A 688 -20.70 18.52 16.23
N ARG A 689 -20.08 19.15 15.22
CA ARG A 689 -18.69 18.85 14.86
C ARG A 689 -17.71 19.26 15.97
N ALA A 690 -17.82 20.49 16.46
CA ALA A 690 -16.95 21.01 17.49
C ALA A 690 -17.01 20.17 18.77
N GLU A 691 -18.20 19.75 19.18
CA GLU A 691 -18.40 18.88 20.34
C GLU A 691 -17.74 17.50 20.15
N ALA A 692 -17.94 16.88 18.98
CA ALA A 692 -17.34 15.58 18.68
C ALA A 692 -15.79 15.62 18.63
N PHE A 693 -15.20 16.76 18.26
CA PHE A 693 -13.74 16.94 18.32
C PHE A 693 -13.27 17.29 19.73
N ALA A 694 -14.03 18.09 20.47
CA ALA A 694 -13.68 18.51 21.82
C ALA A 694 -13.69 17.35 22.81
N SER A 695 -14.66 16.44 22.71
CA SER A 695 -14.90 15.33 23.66
C SER A 695 -13.73 14.36 23.86
N LEU A 696 -12.76 14.33 22.97
CA LEU A 696 -11.57 13.47 23.03
C LEU A 696 -10.26 14.27 23.05
N ALA A 697 -10.35 15.60 23.11
CA ALA A 697 -9.16 16.44 23.09
C ALA A 697 -8.51 16.55 24.48
N LEU A 698 -7.19 16.60 24.52
CA LEU A 698 -6.42 16.76 25.78
C LEU A 698 -6.80 18.06 26.52
N ASN A 699 -7.13 19.10 25.77
CA ASN A 699 -7.46 20.44 26.30
C ASN A 699 -8.97 20.69 26.37
N GLU A 700 -9.80 19.63 26.43
CA GLU A 700 -11.28 19.72 26.42
C GLU A 700 -11.78 20.75 27.44
N TRP A 701 -11.33 20.68 28.69
CA TRP A 701 -11.79 21.46 29.82
C TRP A 701 -10.83 22.57 30.26
N ASP A 702 -9.79 22.87 29.48
CA ASP A 702 -8.89 23.99 29.80
C ASP A 702 -9.64 25.32 29.84
N ALA A 703 -9.10 26.30 30.56
CA ALA A 703 -9.74 27.64 30.71
C ALA A 703 -10.05 28.35 29.38
N ASN A 704 -9.30 28.05 28.32
CA ASN A 704 -9.54 28.46 26.95
C ASN A 704 -9.84 27.26 26.03
N GLY A 705 -10.24 26.14 26.60
CA GLY A 705 -10.48 24.90 25.90
C GLY A 705 -11.73 24.96 25.01
N PRO A 706 -11.80 24.05 24.03
CA PRO A 706 -12.88 24.05 23.05
C PRO A 706 -14.25 23.85 23.67
N ARG A 707 -14.37 23.05 24.73
CA ARG A 707 -15.66 22.78 25.39
C ARG A 707 -16.22 24.04 26.02
N LEU A 708 -15.43 24.82 26.75
CA LEU A 708 -15.89 26.06 27.35
C LEU A 708 -16.23 27.14 26.32
N LYS A 709 -15.51 27.20 25.20
CA LYS A 709 -15.83 28.11 24.10
C LYS A 709 -17.17 27.81 23.45
N VAL A 710 -17.47 26.52 23.28
CA VAL A 710 -18.68 26.07 22.60
C VAL A 710 -19.88 26.01 23.53
N THR A 711 -19.77 25.36 24.70
CA THR A 711 -20.90 25.16 25.63
C THR A 711 -21.27 26.43 26.36
N SER A 712 -20.35 27.29 26.76
CA SER A 712 -20.69 28.50 27.50
C SER A 712 -21.38 29.59 26.67
N VAL A 713 -21.18 29.56 25.35
CA VAL A 713 -21.70 30.59 24.44
C VAL A 713 -22.96 30.14 23.72
N TYR A 714 -23.14 28.82 23.50
CA TYR A 714 -24.20 28.27 22.66
C TYR A 714 -25.04 27.17 23.37
N ASP A 715 -25.01 27.15 24.71
CA ASP A 715 -25.73 26.16 25.53
C ASP A 715 -27.22 26.11 25.18
N ASP A 716 -27.83 27.27 24.96
CA ASP A 716 -29.26 27.40 24.58
C ASP A 716 -29.55 26.70 23.23
N ILE A 717 -28.60 26.64 22.32
CA ILE A 717 -28.78 26.01 20.99
C ILE A 717 -28.60 24.51 21.05
N LEU A 718 -27.67 24.04 21.88
CA LEU A 718 -27.37 22.61 22.06
C LEU A 718 -28.52 21.88 22.80
N TYR A 719 -29.08 22.50 23.83
CA TYR A 719 -30.05 21.84 24.73
C TYR A 719 -31.52 22.15 24.45
N GLN A 720 -31.84 23.18 23.66
CA GLN A 720 -33.23 23.45 23.23
C GLN A 720 -33.69 22.59 22.04
N GLY A 721 -32.85 21.72 21.52
CA GLY A 721 -33.15 20.78 20.44
C GLY A 721 -33.45 19.37 20.96
N GLY A 722 -34.46 19.23 21.84
CA GLY A 722 -35.20 17.96 21.90
C GLY A 722 -35.85 17.70 20.53
N PRO A 723 -36.08 16.45 20.13
CA PRO A 723 -36.62 16.16 18.81
C PRO A 723 -37.95 16.91 18.70
N ASP A 724 -38.04 17.97 17.89
CA ASP A 724 -39.28 18.38 17.28
C ASP A 724 -39.78 17.17 16.47
N ALA A 725 -40.43 16.28 17.21
CA ALA A 725 -41.29 15.27 16.67
C ALA A 725 -42.43 16.00 15.94
N GLY A 726 -42.36 15.99 14.64
CA GLY A 726 -43.47 16.27 13.82
C GLY A 726 -43.77 17.78 13.62
N GLU A 727 -43.22 18.26 12.50
CA GLU A 727 -44.05 19.02 11.58
C GLU A 727 -43.33 19.03 10.23
N ASN A 728 -43.86 18.22 9.35
CA ASN A 728 -43.87 18.16 7.88
C ASN A 728 -42.66 18.63 7.08
#